data_16c22e7a71f92b7f13ad7714ad210d46
#
_entry.id   16c22e7a71f92b7f13ad7714ad210d46
#
_cell.length_a   1.000
_cell.length_b   1.000
_cell.length_c   1.000
_cell.angle_alpha   90.00
_cell.angle_beta   90.00
_cell.angle_gamma   90.00
#
_symmetry.space_group_name_H-M   'P 1'
#
loop_
_entity.id
_entity.type
_entity.pdbx_description
1 polymer ?
#
loop_
_entity_poly.entity_id
_entity_poly.type
_entity_poly.pdbx_seq_one_letter_code
_entity_poly.pdbx_strand_id
1 'polypeptide(L)'
;MPSSKVGNLKDPDVAGLFSTDDPEKVFSDLREIGHGSFGAVYFAKHVTTKEIVAIKKMSYSGKQSTEKWQDIIKEVKFLRQLKHKHIIDYKGCYLREHTAWLVMEYCLGSASDILEVHKKPLKEIEIAQISHDALQGLVYLHSQNKIHRDVKAGNILLTENGTVKLADFGSASLNSPANSFVGTPYWMAPEVILAMDEGQYDGKADIWSLGIMCIELAERKPPLFNMNAMSALYHIAQNDSPTLAGGEWSNDFRNFVDSCLAKSPEDRPSAEQLLRHRFVSNINAATVILDLIQRTKDAVRELDNLQYRKMKKILIGDIKDDEASLNGPDDFNTDSSQDEAADSSKSNSLASQQSTQSISCVSTSSRSSSMNSLQGAMTEEVINFSRPDRSGASKMGEPGSHNFATIRTTSIVTKQIQEHEHSNELKEQFAGYKRMRKQHQKQLQQVETKYSTEMEEHKQKLDKEYETTRQCFMIDLEKLKRKMIQDLEKRQKINQEQEKKLTKQIQSDQEKERKNFTSQQKKEYKLNKEQIKKNIDSNTPKKERDDAIRNQKESMTVRQKELETRLDQQQKQSLEYEIRKFRRRRYLQHHQLEQELLREELSKRQAQLKEEHNMLLRHHESTRELEFKHLECLQRLRDDHLKKQHHTERQNQQNYNLKAEQDLRKKHALEQKQQPRSLRQKELLIRRQFHEAVKTQQKQYKALKDHIVATTPKNEVKVVAKKLKEEQMRKLAILGEQYEQSIAEMLQQQNMRLDDSQLAEEHELKQRLQQELELLMAYQSKIKMQTESQHQKERRQLEERVSLRRALLEQKMEEEAAKFEQEQADRIRRCQERQAHEMDEFDHETVQLGMDSLELAQASIRDNQYDDMSIRGSMISLTASSSNSSFTSQHSNSQAYVS
;
A
#
# COMPACT_ATOMS: atom_id res chain seq x y z
N MET A 1 -19.95 -9.44 13.15
CA MET A 1 -20.26 -8.50 12.05
C MET A 1 -21.52 -7.77 12.45
N PRO A 2 -21.54 -6.41 12.58
CA PRO A 2 -22.78 -5.69 12.83
C PRO A 2 -23.73 -5.91 11.65
N SER A 3 -25.04 -5.98 11.97
CA SER A 3 -26.10 -6.24 11.00
C SER A 3 -25.97 -5.35 9.77
N SER A 4 -25.88 -5.96 8.60
CA SER A 4 -25.68 -5.30 7.29
C SER A 4 -26.91 -4.54 6.78
N LYS A 5 -28.03 -4.57 7.51
CA LYS A 5 -29.26 -3.87 7.11
C LYS A 5 -29.32 -2.49 7.74
N VAL A 6 -29.41 -1.48 6.90
CA VAL A 6 -29.51 -0.06 7.27
C VAL A 6 -30.70 0.18 8.20
N GLY A 7 -30.47 0.88 9.33
CA GLY A 7 -31.49 1.17 10.32
C GLY A 7 -31.98 -0.03 11.14
N ASN A 8 -31.33 -1.17 11.06
CA ASN A 8 -31.74 -2.36 11.80
C ASN A 8 -31.22 -2.33 13.23
N LEU A 9 -32.12 -2.23 14.19
CA LEU A 9 -31.86 -2.22 15.63
C LEU A 9 -31.95 -3.62 16.29
N LYS A 10 -31.92 -4.73 15.51
CA LYS A 10 -31.93 -6.10 16.05
C LYS A 10 -30.62 -6.50 16.75
N ASP A 11 -29.54 -5.79 16.44
CA ASP A 11 -28.27 -5.96 17.13
C ASP A 11 -28.32 -5.17 18.46
N PRO A 12 -28.24 -5.81 19.64
CA PRO A 12 -28.30 -5.14 20.94
C PRO A 12 -27.23 -4.04 21.11
N ASP A 13 -26.02 -4.26 20.53
CA ASP A 13 -24.91 -3.32 20.58
C ASP A 13 -25.16 -2.05 19.75
N VAL A 14 -25.99 -2.17 18.73
CA VAL A 14 -26.41 -1.04 17.89
C VAL A 14 -27.67 -0.37 18.48
N ALA A 15 -28.64 -1.16 18.93
CA ALA A 15 -29.85 -0.63 19.57
C ALA A 15 -29.56 0.23 20.78
N GLY A 16 -28.62 -0.17 21.64
CA GLY A 16 -28.21 0.58 22.83
C GLY A 16 -27.50 1.92 22.55
N LEU A 17 -27.20 2.25 21.28
CA LEU A 17 -26.63 3.56 20.89
C LEU A 17 -27.68 4.65 20.70
N PHE A 18 -28.96 4.26 20.48
CA PHE A 18 -30.01 5.17 20.12
C PHE A 18 -31.12 5.20 21.16
N SER A 19 -31.63 6.39 21.48
CA SER A 19 -32.84 6.55 22.30
C SER A 19 -34.08 6.15 21.53
N THR A 20 -35.04 5.57 22.21
CA THR A 20 -36.33 5.15 21.65
C THR A 20 -37.34 6.29 21.55
N ASP A 21 -37.04 7.44 22.21
CA ASP A 21 -37.94 8.60 22.22
C ASP A 21 -37.98 9.30 20.88
N ASP A 22 -39.11 9.88 20.55
CA ASP A 22 -39.30 10.70 19.38
C ASP A 22 -38.57 12.05 19.55
N PRO A 23 -37.53 12.37 18.78
CA PRO A 23 -36.71 13.58 18.96
C PRO A 23 -37.52 14.87 18.77
N GLU A 24 -38.62 14.89 17.97
CA GLU A 24 -39.45 16.08 17.81
C GLU A 24 -40.27 16.42 19.02
N LYS A 25 -40.53 15.43 19.89
CA LYS A 25 -41.18 15.65 21.21
C LYS A 25 -40.19 16.04 22.29
N VAL A 26 -38.93 15.67 22.13
CA VAL A 26 -37.86 15.94 23.11
C VAL A 26 -37.24 17.32 22.87
N PHE A 27 -37.13 17.77 21.63
CA PHE A 27 -36.44 19.00 21.25
C PHE A 27 -37.39 19.99 20.58
N SER A 28 -37.31 21.25 20.98
CA SER A 28 -38.06 22.38 20.38
C SER A 28 -37.10 23.47 19.92
N ASP A 29 -37.62 24.51 19.24
CA ASP A 29 -36.86 25.68 18.77
C ASP A 29 -35.69 25.35 17.83
N LEU A 30 -35.90 24.39 16.90
CA LEU A 30 -34.90 24.00 15.94
C LEU A 30 -34.60 25.11 14.97
N ARG A 31 -33.32 25.55 14.94
CA ARG A 31 -32.84 26.58 13.99
C ARG A 31 -31.53 26.05 13.40
N GLU A 32 -31.43 26.09 12.09
CA GLU A 32 -30.20 25.70 11.41
C GLU A 32 -29.07 26.69 11.72
N ILE A 33 -27.95 26.18 12.21
CA ILE A 33 -26.76 26.96 12.60
C ILE A 33 -25.55 26.68 11.74
N GLY A 34 -25.63 25.71 10.83
CA GLY A 34 -24.55 25.39 9.90
C GLY A 34 -24.69 24.05 9.26
N HIS A 35 -23.81 23.80 8.29
CA HIS A 35 -23.64 22.49 7.65
C HIS A 35 -22.26 21.91 8.00
N GLY A 36 -22.23 20.67 8.50
CA GLY A 36 -20.99 19.90 8.71
C GLY A 36 -20.74 18.92 7.57
N SER A 37 -19.63 18.19 7.66
CA SER A 37 -19.21 17.20 6.65
C SER A 37 -20.25 16.11 6.37
N PHE A 38 -21.12 15.82 7.33
CA PHE A 38 -22.07 14.71 7.29
C PHE A 38 -23.54 15.12 7.41
N GLY A 39 -23.86 16.41 7.46
CA GLY A 39 -25.24 16.91 7.53
C GLY A 39 -25.41 18.28 8.16
N ALA A 40 -26.65 18.75 8.23
CA ALA A 40 -27.01 20.03 8.82
C ALA A 40 -26.94 19.97 10.36
N VAL A 41 -26.50 21.08 10.97
CA VAL A 41 -26.42 21.26 12.42
C VAL A 41 -27.47 22.29 12.85
N TYR A 42 -28.23 21.94 13.87
CA TYR A 42 -29.32 22.74 14.40
C TYR A 42 -29.06 23.13 15.84
N PHE A 43 -29.38 24.37 16.19
CA PHE A 43 -29.65 24.75 17.56
C PHE A 43 -31.00 24.16 17.97
N ALA A 44 -31.11 23.67 19.19
CA ALA A 44 -32.36 23.18 19.74
C ALA A 44 -32.42 23.37 21.26
N LYS A 45 -33.65 23.35 21.82
CA LYS A 45 -33.87 23.40 23.28
C LYS A 45 -34.55 22.11 23.71
N HIS A 46 -33.99 21.44 24.70
CA HIS A 46 -34.62 20.27 25.29
C HIS A 46 -35.89 20.67 26.05
N VAL A 47 -37.03 20.08 25.72
CA VAL A 47 -38.35 20.51 26.20
C VAL A 47 -38.48 20.48 27.73
N THR A 48 -37.95 19.42 28.37
CA THR A 48 -38.07 19.21 29.82
C THR A 48 -36.97 19.95 30.59
N THR A 49 -35.68 19.77 30.23
CA THR A 49 -34.54 20.34 30.99
C THR A 49 -34.27 21.81 30.65
N LYS A 50 -34.83 22.32 29.58
CA LYS A 50 -34.58 23.65 29.00
C LYS A 50 -33.13 23.86 28.58
N GLU A 51 -32.32 22.82 28.57
CA GLU A 51 -30.93 22.84 28.14
C GLU A 51 -30.84 23.16 26.62
N ILE A 52 -29.88 24.02 26.26
CA ILE A 52 -29.56 24.34 24.90
C ILE A 52 -28.58 23.31 24.35
N VAL A 53 -28.89 22.73 23.20
CA VAL A 53 -28.10 21.67 22.57
C VAL A 53 -27.88 21.96 21.09
N ALA A 54 -26.83 21.35 20.54
CA ALA A 54 -26.61 21.27 19.10
C ALA A 54 -27.01 19.89 18.59
N ILE A 55 -27.76 19.83 17.50
CA ILE A 55 -28.23 18.59 16.90
C ILE A 55 -27.69 18.47 15.47
N LYS A 56 -26.79 17.48 15.23
CA LYS A 56 -26.31 17.13 13.88
C LYS A 56 -27.26 16.10 13.27
N LYS A 57 -28.00 16.49 12.24
CA LYS A 57 -28.92 15.59 11.52
C LYS A 57 -28.17 14.91 10.37
N MET A 58 -28.06 13.58 10.40
CA MET A 58 -27.32 12.76 9.44
C MET A 58 -28.28 11.80 8.73
N SER A 59 -28.47 11.99 7.42
CA SER A 59 -29.33 11.13 6.63
C SER A 59 -28.57 9.90 6.11
N TYR A 60 -29.19 8.72 6.26
CA TYR A 60 -28.70 7.45 5.75
C TYR A 60 -29.59 6.86 4.63
N SER A 61 -30.29 7.72 3.89
CA SER A 61 -31.05 7.34 2.71
C SER A 61 -30.23 7.36 1.42
N GLY A 62 -30.68 6.65 0.35
CA GLY A 62 -30.11 6.70 -0.99
C GLY A 62 -29.07 5.62 -1.29
N LYS A 63 -28.30 5.80 -2.38
CA LYS A 63 -27.40 4.76 -2.97
C LYS A 63 -26.28 4.26 -2.04
N GLN A 64 -25.86 5.06 -1.06
CA GLN A 64 -24.79 4.73 -0.10
C GLN A 64 -25.31 4.55 1.33
N SER A 65 -26.56 4.14 1.48
CA SER A 65 -27.24 4.05 2.78
C SER A 65 -26.47 3.16 3.79
N THR A 66 -25.90 2.06 3.35
CA THR A 66 -25.16 1.13 4.22
C THR A 66 -23.84 1.74 4.72
N GLU A 67 -23.09 2.43 3.88
CA GLU A 67 -21.84 3.08 4.27
C GLU A 67 -22.14 4.22 5.24
N LYS A 68 -23.11 5.09 4.91
CA LYS A 68 -23.54 6.19 5.78
C LYS A 68 -24.03 5.71 7.14
N TRP A 69 -24.77 4.61 7.16
CA TRP A 69 -25.24 4.01 8.41
C TRP A 69 -24.05 3.51 9.27
N GLN A 70 -23.05 2.89 8.69
CA GLN A 70 -21.86 2.47 9.41
C GLN A 70 -21.02 3.65 9.92
N ASP A 71 -20.91 4.72 9.15
CA ASP A 71 -20.24 5.95 9.58
C ASP A 71 -20.94 6.58 10.78
N ILE A 72 -22.28 6.64 10.77
CA ILE A 72 -23.09 7.11 11.90
C ILE A 72 -22.84 6.26 13.15
N ILE A 73 -22.92 4.94 13.04
CA ILE A 73 -22.68 4.04 14.17
C ILE A 73 -21.26 4.25 14.72
N LYS A 74 -20.28 4.41 13.83
CA LYS A 74 -18.89 4.63 14.21
C LYS A 74 -18.72 5.95 14.97
N GLU A 75 -19.28 7.05 14.47
CA GLU A 75 -19.22 8.38 15.09
C GLU A 75 -19.91 8.38 16.47
N VAL A 76 -21.09 7.77 16.57
CA VAL A 76 -21.83 7.67 17.84
C VAL A 76 -21.08 6.82 18.85
N LYS A 77 -20.56 5.64 18.46
CA LYS A 77 -19.74 4.78 19.33
C LYS A 77 -18.49 5.49 19.80
N PHE A 78 -17.86 6.27 18.93
CA PHE A 78 -16.67 7.05 19.25
C PHE A 78 -16.96 8.12 20.30
N LEU A 79 -17.94 8.98 20.04
CA LEU A 79 -18.32 10.09 20.91
C LEU A 79 -18.82 9.63 22.30
N ARG A 80 -19.60 8.55 22.35
CA ARG A 80 -20.14 8.01 23.60
C ARG A 80 -19.04 7.58 24.60
N GLN A 81 -17.85 7.24 24.10
CA GLN A 81 -16.72 6.81 24.92
C GLN A 81 -15.87 7.98 25.42
N LEU A 82 -16.07 9.19 24.89
CA LEU A 82 -15.24 10.34 25.19
C LEU A 82 -15.89 11.23 26.24
N LYS A 83 -15.10 11.61 27.24
CA LYS A 83 -15.50 12.59 28.23
C LYS A 83 -14.29 13.42 28.68
N HIS A 84 -14.15 14.61 28.13
CA HIS A 84 -13.04 15.49 28.43
C HIS A 84 -13.44 16.96 28.27
N LYS A 85 -12.83 17.86 29.05
CA LYS A 85 -13.13 19.30 29.05
C LYS A 85 -13.01 19.94 27.65
N HIS A 86 -11.97 19.53 26.88
CA HIS A 86 -11.65 20.08 25.57
C HIS A 86 -12.10 19.18 24.39
N ILE A 87 -13.09 18.33 24.63
CA ILE A 87 -13.79 17.54 23.59
C ILE A 87 -15.29 17.84 23.70
N ILE A 88 -15.97 17.93 22.56
CA ILE A 88 -17.41 18.15 22.50
C ILE A 88 -18.17 17.08 23.32
N ASP A 89 -19.07 17.51 24.19
CA ASP A 89 -19.82 16.60 25.07
C ASP A 89 -20.99 15.94 24.33
N TYR A 90 -21.02 14.61 24.32
CA TYR A 90 -22.10 13.82 23.75
C TYR A 90 -23.29 13.77 24.73
N LYS A 91 -24.50 14.13 24.24
CA LYS A 91 -25.74 14.17 25.03
C LYS A 91 -26.71 13.03 24.68
N GLY A 92 -26.62 12.47 23.49
CA GLY A 92 -27.48 11.37 23.06
C GLY A 92 -27.58 11.24 21.54
N CYS A 93 -28.22 10.17 21.10
CA CYS A 93 -28.52 9.98 19.68
C CYS A 93 -29.91 9.39 19.53
N TYR A 94 -30.69 9.91 18.58
CA TYR A 94 -32.07 9.52 18.30
C TYR A 94 -32.19 9.14 16.85
N LEU A 95 -33.16 8.27 16.54
CA LEU A 95 -33.48 7.92 15.16
C LEU A 95 -34.90 8.35 14.83
N ARG A 96 -35.03 8.98 13.66
CA ARG A 96 -36.34 9.29 13.09
C ARG A 96 -36.31 9.06 11.60
N GLU A 97 -37.24 8.23 11.09
CA GLU A 97 -37.28 7.83 9.70
C GLU A 97 -35.91 7.32 9.19
N HIS A 98 -35.30 8.04 8.25
CA HIS A 98 -33.96 7.75 7.69
C HIS A 98 -32.91 8.74 8.14
N THR A 99 -33.08 9.37 9.31
CA THR A 99 -32.18 10.40 9.83
C THR A 99 -31.77 10.08 11.26
N ALA A 100 -30.50 10.12 11.57
CA ALA A 100 -29.97 10.09 12.92
C ALA A 100 -29.78 11.52 13.43
N TRP A 101 -30.23 11.77 14.66
CA TRP A 101 -30.13 13.05 15.37
C TRP A 101 -29.07 12.88 16.45
N LEU A 102 -27.84 13.31 16.17
CA LEU A 102 -26.74 13.30 17.13
C LEU A 102 -26.77 14.56 17.96
N VAL A 103 -27.03 14.43 19.25
CA VAL A 103 -27.20 15.54 20.18
C VAL A 103 -25.90 15.77 20.95
N MET A 104 -25.42 17.00 20.94
CA MET A 104 -24.18 17.43 21.57
C MET A 104 -24.39 18.74 22.35
N GLU A 105 -23.41 19.13 23.16
CA GLU A 105 -23.42 20.45 23.77
C GLU A 105 -23.42 21.56 22.71
N TYR A 106 -24.06 22.69 23.04
CA TYR A 106 -24.09 23.84 22.16
C TYR A 106 -22.83 24.69 22.31
N CYS A 107 -22.20 25.02 21.17
CA CYS A 107 -21.09 25.96 21.09
C CYS A 107 -21.46 27.17 20.23
N LEU A 108 -20.88 28.34 20.54
CA LEU A 108 -21.20 29.63 19.88
C LEU A 108 -20.84 29.65 18.39
N GLY A 109 -19.80 28.90 18.01
CA GLY A 109 -19.25 28.79 16.65
C GLY A 109 -17.85 28.23 16.68
N SER A 110 -17.18 28.20 15.54
CA SER A 110 -15.82 27.71 15.35
C SER A 110 -14.77 28.84 15.28
N ALA A 111 -13.49 28.49 15.43
CA ALA A 111 -12.39 29.42 15.21
C ALA A 111 -12.34 29.93 13.76
N SER A 112 -12.79 29.14 12.79
CA SER A 112 -12.95 29.56 11.40
C SER A 112 -14.03 30.64 11.24
N ASP A 113 -15.15 30.55 12.00
CA ASP A 113 -16.19 31.58 12.00
C ASP A 113 -15.66 32.94 12.48
N ILE A 114 -14.77 32.93 13.48
CA ILE A 114 -14.12 34.13 13.99
C ILE A 114 -13.26 34.79 12.90
N LEU A 115 -12.44 33.99 12.18
CA LEU A 115 -11.63 34.47 11.06
C LEU A 115 -12.50 35.13 9.96
N GLU A 116 -13.66 34.55 9.68
CA GLU A 116 -14.56 35.03 8.65
C GLU A 116 -15.33 36.28 9.10
N VAL A 117 -15.66 36.43 10.39
CA VAL A 117 -16.30 37.64 10.94
C VAL A 117 -15.31 38.82 10.93
N HIS A 118 -14.12 38.64 11.47
CA HIS A 118 -13.14 39.73 11.58
C HIS A 118 -12.39 40.02 10.30
N LYS A 119 -12.28 39.04 9.40
CA LYS A 119 -11.50 39.12 8.15
C LYS A 119 -10.03 39.52 8.38
N LYS A 120 -9.51 39.19 9.56
CA LYS A 120 -8.15 39.50 10.00
C LYS A 120 -7.57 38.24 10.70
N PRO A 121 -6.23 38.08 10.72
CA PRO A 121 -5.57 37.09 11.55
C PRO A 121 -5.96 37.22 13.04
N LEU A 122 -5.92 36.10 13.76
CA LEU A 122 -5.99 36.12 15.22
C LEU A 122 -4.67 36.62 15.81
N LYS A 123 -4.73 37.15 17.03
CA LYS A 123 -3.54 37.53 17.78
C LYS A 123 -2.77 36.27 18.21
N GLU A 124 -1.46 36.37 18.30
CA GLU A 124 -0.59 35.24 18.68
C GLU A 124 -1.02 34.60 20.01
N ILE A 125 -1.38 35.42 21.02
CA ILE A 125 -1.85 34.92 22.31
C ILE A 125 -3.20 34.15 22.20
N GLU A 126 -4.07 34.53 21.27
CA GLU A 126 -5.33 33.85 21.01
C GLU A 126 -5.08 32.51 20.33
N ILE A 127 -4.15 32.46 19.37
CA ILE A 127 -3.70 31.22 18.71
C ILE A 127 -3.06 30.28 19.73
N ALA A 128 -2.21 30.80 20.62
CA ALA A 128 -1.54 30.04 21.66
C ALA A 128 -2.55 29.36 22.59
N GLN A 129 -3.58 30.10 23.07
CA GLN A 129 -4.62 29.52 23.94
C GLN A 129 -5.46 28.47 23.22
N ILE A 130 -5.88 28.74 21.99
CA ILE A 130 -6.63 27.77 21.19
C ILE A 130 -5.80 26.50 20.99
N SER A 131 -4.52 26.63 20.66
CA SER A 131 -3.62 25.50 20.46
C SER A 131 -3.36 24.71 21.74
N HIS A 132 -3.19 25.40 22.86
CA HIS A 132 -3.06 24.75 24.18
C HIS A 132 -4.27 23.87 24.52
N ASP A 133 -5.47 24.41 24.40
CA ASP A 133 -6.69 23.69 24.75
C ASP A 133 -6.97 22.54 23.76
N ALA A 134 -6.69 22.75 22.46
CA ALA A 134 -6.76 21.69 21.45
C ALA A 134 -5.77 20.56 21.75
N LEU A 135 -4.52 20.89 22.14
CA LEU A 135 -3.52 19.90 22.55
C LEU A 135 -3.97 19.07 23.76
N GLN A 136 -4.64 19.67 24.75
CA GLN A 136 -5.20 18.90 25.88
C GLN A 136 -6.23 17.86 25.41
N GLY A 137 -7.08 18.22 24.44
CA GLY A 137 -8.00 17.31 23.81
C GLY A 137 -7.29 16.18 23.02
N LEU A 138 -6.22 16.52 22.29
CA LEU A 138 -5.43 15.54 21.55
C LEU A 138 -4.65 14.59 22.47
N VAL A 139 -4.06 15.08 23.58
CA VAL A 139 -3.41 14.22 24.58
C VAL A 139 -4.41 13.17 25.10
N TYR A 140 -5.61 13.58 25.43
CA TYR A 140 -6.65 12.66 25.89
C TYR A 140 -7.00 11.62 24.81
N LEU A 141 -7.18 12.01 23.54
CA LEU A 141 -7.47 11.08 22.44
C LEU A 141 -6.33 10.09 22.21
N HIS A 142 -5.10 10.60 22.13
CA HIS A 142 -3.92 9.79 21.85
C HIS A 142 -3.61 8.81 22.99
N SER A 143 -3.87 9.20 24.25
CA SER A 143 -3.73 8.29 25.40
C SER A 143 -4.66 7.07 25.33
N GLN A 144 -5.76 7.17 24.58
CA GLN A 144 -6.71 6.08 24.33
C GLN A 144 -6.47 5.38 22.96
N ASN A 145 -5.30 5.58 22.33
CA ASN A 145 -4.98 5.05 21.00
C ASN A 145 -5.99 5.48 19.92
N LYS A 146 -6.56 6.68 20.03
CA LYS A 146 -7.50 7.26 19.09
C LYS A 146 -6.86 8.42 18.33
N ILE A 147 -7.23 8.61 17.06
CA ILE A 147 -6.71 9.68 16.18
C ILE A 147 -7.90 10.48 15.66
N HIS A 148 -7.82 11.83 15.71
CA HIS A 148 -8.89 12.74 15.24
C HIS A 148 -8.96 12.79 13.69
N ARG A 149 -7.83 13.01 13.02
CA ARG A 149 -7.62 13.03 11.55
C ARG A 149 -8.25 14.18 10.78
N ASP A 150 -8.90 15.13 11.45
CA ASP A 150 -9.49 16.32 10.80
C ASP A 150 -9.39 17.56 11.70
N VAL A 151 -8.19 17.80 12.26
CA VAL A 151 -7.91 19.00 13.08
C VAL A 151 -7.76 20.21 12.14
N LYS A 152 -8.63 21.22 12.31
CA LYS A 152 -8.67 22.48 11.53
C LYS A 152 -9.48 23.52 12.27
N ALA A 153 -9.36 24.80 11.94
CA ALA A 153 -10.07 25.87 12.62
C ALA A 153 -11.62 25.68 12.61
N GLY A 154 -12.18 25.06 11.58
CA GLY A 154 -13.61 24.75 11.50
C GLY A 154 -14.11 23.72 12.52
N ASN A 155 -13.21 22.85 13.02
CA ASN A 155 -13.51 21.79 13.98
C ASN A 155 -13.08 22.14 15.42
N ILE A 156 -12.60 23.38 15.61
CA ILE A 156 -12.33 23.96 16.95
C ILE A 156 -13.50 24.85 17.32
N LEU A 157 -14.31 24.40 18.28
CA LEU A 157 -15.50 25.11 18.72
C LEU A 157 -15.26 25.87 20.02
N LEU A 158 -16.01 26.97 20.23
CA LEU A 158 -15.91 27.80 21.42
C LEU A 158 -17.24 27.80 22.16
N THR A 159 -17.17 27.54 23.45
CA THR A 159 -18.33 27.63 24.34
C THR A 159 -18.50 29.05 24.88
N GLU A 160 -19.65 29.36 25.45
CA GLU A 160 -19.93 30.68 26.07
C GLU A 160 -18.97 31.03 27.21
N ASN A 161 -18.47 30.01 27.91
CA ASN A 161 -17.52 30.15 29.02
C ASN A 161 -16.06 30.31 28.61
N GLY A 162 -15.79 30.45 27.30
CA GLY A 162 -14.42 30.57 26.77
C GLY A 162 -13.65 29.25 26.74
N THR A 163 -14.31 28.10 26.83
CA THR A 163 -13.66 26.79 26.67
C THR A 163 -13.59 26.44 25.18
N VAL A 164 -12.39 26.02 24.75
CA VAL A 164 -12.14 25.52 23.39
C VAL A 164 -12.35 24.03 23.37
N LYS A 165 -13.04 23.53 22.35
CA LYS A 165 -13.41 22.13 22.21
C LYS A 165 -13.10 21.56 20.82
N LEU A 166 -12.49 20.38 20.78
CA LEU A 166 -12.38 19.57 19.55
C LEU A 166 -13.74 18.96 19.20
N ALA A 167 -14.11 19.03 17.95
CA ALA A 167 -15.40 18.56 17.43
C ALA A 167 -15.26 17.89 16.05
N ASP A 168 -16.34 17.27 15.58
CA ASP A 168 -16.48 16.55 14.30
C ASP A 168 -15.58 15.32 14.20
N PHE A 169 -15.96 14.25 14.88
CA PHE A 169 -15.28 12.95 14.92
C PHE A 169 -15.67 11.98 13.79
N GLY A 170 -16.40 12.44 12.78
CA GLY A 170 -16.79 11.63 11.63
C GLY A 170 -15.60 11.01 10.87
N SER A 171 -14.45 11.68 10.94
CA SER A 171 -13.19 11.20 10.36
C SER A 171 -12.31 10.40 11.31
N ALA A 172 -12.63 10.32 12.62
CA ALA A 172 -11.76 9.78 13.64
C ALA A 172 -11.47 8.26 13.49
N SER A 173 -10.33 7.79 14.01
CA SER A 173 -9.96 6.38 14.08
C SER A 173 -10.12 5.84 15.50
N LEU A 174 -10.75 4.68 15.64
CA LEU A 174 -10.87 3.97 16.93
C LEU A 174 -9.56 3.33 17.39
N ASN A 175 -8.63 3.09 16.45
CA ASN A 175 -7.37 2.42 16.70
C ASN A 175 -6.21 3.21 16.10
N SER A 176 -5.07 3.19 16.79
CA SER A 176 -3.76 3.63 16.28
C SER A 176 -2.84 2.41 16.26
N PRO A 177 -2.06 2.17 15.21
CA PRO A 177 -1.98 2.96 13.98
C PRO A 177 -3.18 2.76 13.05
N ALA A 178 -3.45 3.78 12.21
CA ALA A 178 -4.49 3.78 11.19
C ALA A 178 -3.86 3.69 9.78
N ASN A 179 -4.63 3.16 8.82
CA ASN A 179 -4.18 2.99 7.43
C ASN A 179 -5.16 3.53 6.39
N SER A 180 -6.17 4.29 6.81
CA SER A 180 -7.20 4.79 5.91
C SER A 180 -6.95 6.26 5.53
N PHE A 181 -7.05 6.57 4.25
CA PHE A 181 -6.99 7.93 3.73
C PHE A 181 -8.27 8.69 4.06
N VAL A 182 -8.23 9.52 5.12
CA VAL A 182 -9.37 10.30 5.61
C VAL A 182 -8.87 11.61 6.20
N GLY A 183 -9.62 12.70 6.00
CA GLY A 183 -9.33 14.04 6.48
C GLY A 183 -9.65 15.10 5.42
N THR A 184 -9.33 16.36 5.72
CA THR A 184 -9.48 17.49 4.79
C THR A 184 -8.13 17.74 4.10
N PRO A 185 -8.04 17.78 2.75
CA PRO A 185 -6.79 17.72 1.99
C PRO A 185 -5.67 18.65 2.46
N TYR A 186 -5.94 19.94 2.62
CA TYR A 186 -4.90 20.94 2.95
C TYR A 186 -4.29 20.78 4.35
N TRP A 187 -4.98 20.09 5.27
CA TRP A 187 -4.53 19.82 6.65
C TRP A 187 -3.93 18.42 6.83
N MET A 188 -3.97 17.57 5.79
CA MET A 188 -3.44 16.21 5.88
C MET A 188 -1.93 16.18 6.03
N ALA A 189 -1.45 15.26 6.88
CA ALA A 189 -0.02 14.99 7.03
C ALA A 189 0.54 14.21 5.84
N PRO A 190 1.85 14.37 5.51
CA PRO A 190 2.49 13.63 4.42
C PRO A 190 2.34 12.11 4.54
N GLU A 191 2.50 11.56 5.74
CA GLU A 191 2.35 10.11 5.99
C GLU A 191 0.91 9.62 5.78
N VAL A 192 -0.12 10.44 6.01
CA VAL A 192 -1.52 10.10 5.72
C VAL A 192 -1.73 9.99 4.21
N ILE A 193 -1.07 10.87 3.45
CA ILE A 193 -1.12 10.85 1.99
C ILE A 193 -0.35 9.66 1.45
N LEU A 194 0.84 9.38 1.99
CA LEU A 194 1.70 8.26 1.60
C LEU A 194 1.15 6.91 2.07
N ALA A 195 0.40 6.86 3.20
CA ALA A 195 -0.30 5.66 3.67
C ALA A 195 -1.33 5.12 2.66
N MET A 196 -1.60 5.87 1.60
CA MET A 196 -2.34 5.37 0.45
C MET A 196 -1.68 4.12 -0.18
N ASP A 197 -0.38 3.91 -0.03
CA ASP A 197 0.39 2.86 -0.70
C ASP A 197 0.87 1.69 0.20
N GLU A 198 0.38 1.54 1.42
CA GLU A 198 0.70 0.46 2.38
C GLU A 198 1.21 0.97 3.75
N GLY A 199 1.23 2.30 3.94
CA GLY A 199 1.69 2.90 5.18
C GLY A 199 0.66 2.83 6.31
N GLN A 200 1.16 2.91 7.52
CA GLN A 200 0.37 3.16 8.73
C GLN A 200 0.80 4.50 9.31
N TYR A 201 -0.12 5.19 9.99
CA TYR A 201 0.15 6.43 10.68
C TYR A 201 -0.53 6.47 12.05
N ASP A 202 0.01 7.26 12.94
CA ASP A 202 -0.44 7.40 14.32
C ASP A 202 -0.97 8.81 14.64
N GLY A 203 -1.08 9.16 15.93
CA GLY A 203 -1.53 10.47 16.40
C GLY A 203 -0.62 11.65 15.99
N LYS A 204 0.60 11.40 15.50
CA LYS A 204 1.46 12.45 14.97
C LYS A 204 0.87 13.15 13.74
N ALA A 205 -0.05 12.49 13.03
CA ALA A 205 -0.81 13.11 11.94
C ALA A 205 -1.70 14.28 12.43
N ASP A 206 -2.28 14.17 13.62
CA ASP A 206 -3.06 15.27 14.22
C ASP A 206 -2.16 16.47 14.59
N ILE A 207 -0.89 16.21 14.95
CA ILE A 207 0.09 17.27 15.25
C ILE A 207 0.45 18.08 14.00
N TRP A 208 0.63 17.40 12.86
CA TRP A 208 0.77 18.12 11.59
C TRP A 208 -0.43 19.01 11.30
N SER A 209 -1.64 18.45 11.42
CA SER A 209 -2.88 19.18 11.19
C SER A 209 -3.04 20.37 12.13
N LEU A 210 -2.59 20.24 13.38
CA LEU A 210 -2.52 21.35 14.35
C LEU A 210 -1.56 22.46 13.87
N GLY A 211 -0.39 22.12 13.35
CA GLY A 211 0.55 23.08 12.77
C GLY A 211 -0.06 23.85 11.59
N ILE A 212 -0.73 23.16 10.68
CA ILE A 212 -1.48 23.80 9.58
C ILE A 212 -2.61 24.69 10.09
N MET A 213 -3.33 24.25 11.13
CA MET A 213 -4.35 25.06 11.78
C MET A 213 -3.75 26.35 12.39
N CYS A 214 -2.58 26.32 12.98
CA CYS A 214 -1.90 27.50 13.48
C CYS A 214 -1.59 28.51 12.35
N ILE A 215 -1.12 28.03 11.19
CA ILE A 215 -0.96 28.87 10.00
C ILE A 215 -2.31 29.41 9.51
N GLU A 216 -3.35 28.57 9.49
CA GLU A 216 -4.71 29.00 9.13
C GLU A 216 -5.22 30.15 10.02
N LEU A 217 -4.99 30.09 11.33
CA LEU A 217 -5.37 31.13 12.28
C LEU A 217 -4.53 32.40 12.12
N ALA A 218 -3.26 32.26 11.76
CA ALA A 218 -2.33 33.38 11.54
C ALA A 218 -2.45 34.04 10.16
N GLU A 219 -2.87 33.30 9.13
CA GLU A 219 -2.91 33.77 7.74
C GLU A 219 -4.32 33.75 7.14
N ARG A 220 -5.33 33.34 7.92
CA ARG A 220 -6.73 33.17 7.53
C ARG A 220 -7.04 32.05 6.54
N LYS A 221 -6.04 31.36 6.05
CA LYS A 221 -6.16 30.22 5.12
C LYS A 221 -5.03 29.24 5.37
N PRO A 222 -5.26 27.94 5.19
CA PRO A 222 -4.16 26.98 5.21
C PRO A 222 -3.24 27.17 4.01
N PRO A 223 -1.98 26.73 4.07
CA PRO A 223 -1.09 26.68 2.90
C PRO A 223 -1.75 25.94 1.72
N LEU A 224 -1.41 26.36 0.52
CA LEU A 224 -1.89 25.74 -0.75
C LEU A 224 -3.41 25.83 -0.98
N PHE A 225 -4.14 26.62 -0.20
CA PHE A 225 -5.60 26.71 -0.29
C PHE A 225 -6.12 27.18 -1.66
N ASN A 226 -5.29 27.93 -2.41
CA ASN A 226 -5.63 28.42 -3.74
C ASN A 226 -5.43 27.36 -4.85
N MET A 227 -4.91 26.19 -4.51
CA MET A 227 -4.69 25.08 -5.44
C MET A 227 -5.85 24.09 -5.43
N ASN A 228 -5.93 23.31 -6.53
CA ASN A 228 -6.77 22.11 -6.52
C ASN A 228 -6.36 21.19 -5.35
N ALA A 229 -7.34 20.62 -4.65
CA ALA A 229 -7.11 19.78 -3.48
C ALA A 229 -6.19 18.56 -3.79
N MET A 230 -6.32 17.93 -4.97
CA MET A 230 -5.42 16.82 -5.37
C MET A 230 -3.99 17.30 -5.62
N SER A 231 -3.82 18.44 -6.30
CA SER A 231 -2.51 19.06 -6.48
C SER A 231 -1.87 19.43 -5.15
N ALA A 232 -2.66 19.99 -4.22
CA ALA A 232 -2.19 20.31 -2.86
C ALA A 232 -1.64 19.07 -2.12
N LEU A 233 -2.33 17.92 -2.22
CA LEU A 233 -1.85 16.66 -1.62
C LEU A 233 -0.48 16.23 -2.16
N TYR A 234 -0.24 16.39 -3.47
CA TYR A 234 1.06 16.09 -4.07
C TYR A 234 2.15 17.01 -3.53
N HIS A 235 1.86 18.31 -3.42
CA HIS A 235 2.79 19.28 -2.84
C HIS A 235 3.10 18.97 -1.39
N ILE A 236 2.09 18.65 -0.57
CA ILE A 236 2.27 18.28 0.83
C ILE A 236 3.17 17.04 0.96
N ALA A 237 2.99 16.04 0.10
CA ALA A 237 3.78 14.82 0.15
C ALA A 237 5.25 15.02 -0.32
N GLN A 238 5.50 15.89 -1.29
CA GLN A 238 6.78 15.97 -2.00
C GLN A 238 7.66 17.17 -1.63
N ASN A 239 7.05 18.35 -1.36
CA ASN A 239 7.79 19.57 -1.10
C ASN A 239 8.16 19.68 0.38
N ASP A 240 9.04 20.64 0.69
CA ASP A 240 9.36 20.99 2.05
C ASP A 240 8.12 21.41 2.83
N SER A 241 8.20 21.32 4.15
CA SER A 241 7.11 21.70 5.04
C SER A 241 6.80 23.19 4.90
N PRO A 242 5.53 23.60 4.96
CA PRO A 242 5.18 25.00 4.95
C PRO A 242 5.68 25.69 6.22
N THR A 243 6.03 26.96 6.11
CA THR A 243 6.47 27.81 7.21
C THR A 243 5.52 28.98 7.38
N LEU A 244 5.50 29.56 8.58
CA LEU A 244 4.67 30.74 8.89
C LEU A 244 5.20 31.98 8.14
N ALA A 245 4.36 32.61 7.33
CA ALA A 245 4.71 33.79 6.57
C ALA A 245 4.67 35.08 7.45
N GLY A 246 5.33 36.14 6.96
CA GLY A 246 5.39 37.45 7.64
C GLY A 246 6.48 37.55 8.72
N GLY A 247 6.90 38.79 9.05
CA GLY A 247 7.98 39.07 10.02
C GLY A 247 7.53 39.34 11.46
N GLU A 248 6.22 39.42 11.68
CA GLU A 248 5.62 39.94 12.94
C GLU A 248 5.40 38.90 14.04
N TRP A 249 5.51 37.60 13.69
CA TRP A 249 5.31 36.51 14.64
C TRP A 249 6.56 36.22 15.47
N SER A 250 6.38 35.86 16.75
CA SER A 250 7.48 35.54 17.65
C SER A 250 8.28 34.31 17.21
N ASN A 251 9.52 34.21 17.67
CA ASN A 251 10.36 33.03 17.43
C ASN A 251 9.79 31.77 18.11
N ASP A 252 9.13 31.92 19.26
CA ASP A 252 8.50 30.80 19.96
C ASP A 252 7.31 30.25 19.15
N PHE A 253 6.53 31.11 18.52
CA PHE A 253 5.43 30.68 17.66
C PHE A 253 5.93 30.01 16.37
N ARG A 254 6.95 30.57 15.71
CA ARG A 254 7.58 29.93 14.53
C ARG A 254 8.13 28.56 14.86
N ASN A 255 8.89 28.45 15.95
CA ASN A 255 9.48 27.18 16.38
C ASN A 255 8.40 26.14 16.72
N PHE A 256 7.30 26.57 17.31
CA PHE A 256 6.15 25.68 17.57
C PHE A 256 5.55 25.13 16.26
N VAL A 257 5.29 26.00 15.30
CA VAL A 257 4.75 25.61 13.98
C VAL A 257 5.73 24.69 13.24
N ASP A 258 7.01 25.04 13.17
CA ASP A 258 8.05 24.24 12.52
C ASP A 258 8.18 22.84 13.16
N SER A 259 8.09 22.77 14.49
CA SER A 259 8.10 21.50 15.22
C SER A 259 6.88 20.63 14.88
N CYS A 260 5.69 21.23 14.77
CA CYS A 260 4.46 20.51 14.36
C CYS A 260 4.55 20.01 12.92
N LEU A 261 5.25 20.73 12.04
CA LEU A 261 5.36 20.48 10.62
C LEU A 261 6.64 19.75 10.21
N ALA A 262 7.34 19.10 11.15
CA ALA A 262 8.44 18.20 10.80
C ALA A 262 7.94 17.13 9.82
N LYS A 263 8.68 16.95 8.70
CA LYS A 263 8.22 16.09 7.58
C LYS A 263 8.11 14.63 7.99
N SER A 264 9.10 14.11 8.73
CA SER A 264 9.06 12.78 9.32
C SER A 264 8.17 12.77 10.57
N PRO A 265 7.21 11.84 10.70
CA PRO A 265 6.42 11.70 11.93
C PRO A 265 7.26 11.42 13.17
N GLU A 266 8.40 10.73 13.01
CA GLU A 266 9.30 10.38 14.11
C GLU A 266 9.94 11.63 14.73
N ASP A 267 10.30 12.61 13.92
CA ASP A 267 10.89 13.88 14.35
C ASP A 267 9.85 14.85 14.95
N ARG A 268 8.57 14.58 14.76
CA ARG A 268 7.46 15.41 15.22
C ARG A 268 7.21 15.15 16.71
N PRO A 269 7.13 16.17 17.59
CA PRO A 269 6.80 15.98 19.00
C PRO A 269 5.41 15.38 19.19
N SER A 270 5.18 14.72 20.32
CA SER A 270 3.83 14.29 20.72
C SER A 270 3.01 15.49 21.23
N ALA A 271 1.66 15.34 21.30
CA ALA A 271 0.79 16.35 21.88
C ALA A 271 1.18 16.71 23.32
N GLU A 272 1.60 15.71 24.11
CA GLU A 272 2.05 15.93 25.50
C GLU A 272 3.37 16.72 25.57
N GLN A 273 4.30 16.46 24.65
CA GLN A 273 5.56 17.22 24.57
C GLN A 273 5.30 18.68 24.17
N LEU A 274 4.38 18.89 23.21
CA LEU A 274 4.02 20.23 22.74
C LEU A 274 3.32 21.08 23.82
N LEU A 275 2.57 20.50 24.75
CA LEU A 275 2.01 21.24 25.89
C LEU A 275 3.09 21.89 26.78
N ARG A 276 4.34 21.42 26.73
CA ARG A 276 5.49 22.00 27.44
C ARG A 276 6.23 23.06 26.63
N HIS A 277 5.85 23.24 25.36
CA HIS A 277 6.48 24.24 24.50
C HIS A 277 6.20 25.66 24.97
N ARG A 278 7.21 26.56 24.88
CA ARG A 278 7.10 27.94 25.40
C ARG A 278 5.93 28.72 24.83
N PHE A 279 5.62 28.52 23.59
CA PHE A 279 4.47 29.17 22.91
C PHE A 279 3.14 28.92 23.62
N VAL A 280 2.89 27.72 24.12
CA VAL A 280 1.61 27.34 24.76
C VAL A 280 1.69 27.21 26.29
N SER A 281 2.88 27.15 26.89
CA SER A 281 3.04 26.96 28.35
C SER A 281 2.90 28.25 29.16
N ASN A 282 3.15 29.42 28.59
CA ASN A 282 3.20 30.72 29.29
C ASN A 282 1.89 31.52 29.20
N ILE A 283 0.76 30.83 29.02
CA ILE A 283 -0.51 31.51 28.82
C ILE A 283 -1.25 31.67 30.14
N ASN A 284 -1.55 32.92 30.52
CA ASN A 284 -2.31 33.28 31.70
C ASN A 284 -3.72 33.73 31.27
N ALA A 285 -4.66 32.75 30.96
CA ALA A 285 -5.54 33.13 29.90
C ALA A 285 -6.99 32.65 29.83
N ALA A 286 -7.67 32.43 30.94
CA ALA A 286 -9.14 32.27 30.87
C ALA A 286 -9.86 33.48 30.25
N THR A 287 -9.25 34.69 30.31
CA THR A 287 -9.83 35.94 29.81
C THR A 287 -9.64 36.15 28.30
N VAL A 288 -8.55 35.61 27.69
CA VAL A 288 -8.20 35.85 26.27
C VAL A 288 -9.30 35.37 25.29
N ILE A 289 -9.81 34.15 25.51
CA ILE A 289 -10.86 33.59 24.67
C ILE A 289 -12.20 34.27 24.93
N LEU A 290 -12.51 34.67 26.17
CA LEU A 290 -13.70 35.45 26.51
C LEU A 290 -13.70 36.81 25.83
N ASP A 291 -12.58 37.53 25.83
CA ASP A 291 -12.41 38.81 25.12
C ASP A 291 -12.59 38.64 23.60
N LEU A 292 -11.99 37.55 23.03
CA LEU A 292 -12.16 37.22 21.63
C LEU A 292 -13.64 36.96 21.28
N ILE A 293 -14.33 36.18 22.11
CA ILE A 293 -15.77 35.90 21.92
C ILE A 293 -16.59 37.19 22.01
N GLN A 294 -16.31 38.06 23.00
CA GLN A 294 -17.07 39.29 23.15
C GLN A 294 -16.88 40.24 21.95
N ARG A 295 -15.66 40.46 21.53
CA ARG A 295 -15.34 41.27 20.35
C ARG A 295 -16.01 40.69 19.09
N THR A 296 -16.06 39.36 18.98
CA THR A 296 -16.71 38.72 17.83
C THR A 296 -18.21 38.85 17.86
N LYS A 297 -18.86 38.72 19.04
CA LYS A 297 -20.30 38.99 19.22
C LYS A 297 -20.67 40.43 18.81
N ASP A 298 -19.82 41.38 19.18
CA ASP A 298 -20.08 42.81 18.88
C ASP A 298 -19.90 43.05 17.36
N ALA A 299 -18.87 42.47 16.74
CA ALA A 299 -18.69 42.56 15.28
C ALA A 299 -19.84 41.89 14.50
N VAL A 300 -20.37 40.75 14.96
CA VAL A 300 -21.56 40.10 14.36
C VAL A 300 -22.77 41.01 14.42
N ARG A 301 -23.04 41.67 15.57
CA ARG A 301 -24.15 42.60 15.71
C ARG A 301 -24.02 43.78 14.74
N GLU A 302 -22.83 44.32 14.56
CA GLU A 302 -22.58 45.40 13.60
C GLU A 302 -22.79 44.92 12.15
N LEU A 303 -22.31 43.77 11.79
CA LEU A 303 -22.46 43.21 10.44
C LEU A 303 -23.91 42.92 10.11
N ASP A 304 -24.68 42.32 11.04
CA ASP A 304 -26.10 42.05 10.84
C ASP A 304 -26.92 43.33 10.77
N ASN A 305 -26.57 44.36 11.56
CA ASN A 305 -27.20 45.68 11.47
C ASN A 305 -26.91 46.38 10.14
N LEU A 306 -25.69 46.27 9.63
CA LEU A 306 -25.32 46.82 8.31
C LEU A 306 -26.06 46.11 7.17
N GLN A 307 -26.22 44.80 7.24
CA GLN A 307 -27.02 44.04 6.25
C GLN A 307 -28.49 44.41 6.31
N TYR A 308 -29.06 44.54 7.51
CA TYR A 308 -30.42 44.99 7.69
C TYR A 308 -30.65 46.40 7.13
N ARG A 309 -29.71 47.34 7.36
CA ARG A 309 -29.75 48.68 6.77
C ARG A 309 -29.63 48.67 5.25
N LYS A 310 -28.84 47.83 4.69
CA LYS A 310 -28.69 47.63 3.23
C LYS A 310 -29.96 47.05 2.63
N MET A 311 -30.54 46.00 3.21
CA MET A 311 -31.82 45.43 2.78
C MET A 311 -32.96 46.46 2.87
N LYS A 312 -33.04 47.23 3.98
CA LYS A 312 -34.02 48.28 4.14
C LYS A 312 -33.86 49.39 3.10
N LYS A 313 -32.62 49.76 2.70
CA LYS A 313 -32.37 50.72 1.63
C LYS A 313 -32.78 50.19 0.26
N ILE A 314 -32.60 48.91 -0.01
CA ILE A 314 -33.02 48.26 -1.26
C ILE A 314 -34.54 48.21 -1.30
N LEU A 315 -35.22 47.76 -0.27
CA LEU A 315 -36.69 47.73 -0.19
C LEU A 315 -37.35 49.09 -0.26
N ILE A 316 -36.75 50.16 0.32
CA ILE A 316 -37.23 51.53 0.24
C ILE A 316 -36.88 52.16 -1.13
N GLY A 317 -35.82 51.72 -1.77
CA GLY A 317 -35.45 52.13 -3.14
C GLY A 317 -36.45 51.62 -4.17
N ASP A 318 -36.78 50.31 -4.06
CA ASP A 318 -37.77 49.68 -4.96
C ASP A 318 -39.18 50.26 -4.80
N ILE A 319 -39.58 50.69 -3.59
CA ILE A 319 -40.90 51.37 -3.34
C ILE A 319 -40.90 52.77 -3.88
N LYS A 320 -39.76 53.49 -3.99
CA LYS A 320 -39.71 54.84 -4.58
C LYS A 320 -39.66 54.85 -6.08
N ASP A 321 -39.16 53.79 -6.72
CA ASP A 321 -39.13 53.64 -8.16
C ASP A 321 -40.55 53.28 -8.74
N ASP A 322 -41.41 52.61 -7.92
CA ASP A 322 -42.79 52.28 -8.28
C ASP A 322 -43.77 53.47 -8.06
N GLU A 323 -43.49 54.44 -7.16
CA GLU A 323 -44.33 55.66 -6.96
C GLU A 323 -43.93 56.84 -7.91
N ALA A 324 -42.77 56.79 -8.56
CA ALA A 324 -42.26 57.82 -9.43
C ALA A 324 -42.82 57.78 -10.88
N SER A 325 -43.69 56.80 -11.20
CA SER A 325 -44.31 56.65 -12.52
C SER A 325 -45.78 57.25 -12.65
N LEU A 326 -46.29 57.87 -11.61
CA LEU A 326 -47.61 58.46 -11.59
C LEU A 326 -47.57 59.84 -10.90
N ASN A 327 -47.05 60.88 -11.51
CA ASN A 327 -47.53 62.28 -11.42
C ASN A 327 -46.49 63.22 -12.07
N GLY A 328 -46.97 64.01 -13.02
CA GLY A 328 -46.32 65.16 -13.66
C GLY A 328 -46.24 66.37 -12.74
N PRO A 329 -45.61 67.47 -13.21
CA PRO A 329 -44.98 68.45 -12.37
C PRO A 329 -45.93 69.53 -11.89
N ASP A 330 -45.84 69.95 -10.65
CA ASP A 330 -46.15 71.32 -10.31
C ASP A 330 -45.35 71.82 -9.08
N ASP A 331 -44.97 73.05 -9.29
CA ASP A 331 -44.30 74.05 -8.51
C ASP A 331 -44.53 74.15 -6.98
N PHE A 332 -43.63 74.83 -6.40
CA PHE A 332 -43.56 75.79 -5.29
C PHE A 332 -42.59 75.48 -4.12
N ASN A 333 -41.54 76.34 -4.10
CA ASN A 333 -40.97 77.12 -3.00
C ASN A 333 -41.32 76.76 -1.53
N THR A 334 -40.29 76.71 -0.75
CA THR A 334 -39.79 77.58 0.35
C THR A 334 -38.90 76.80 1.32
N ASP A 335 -37.79 77.26 1.45
CA ASP A 335 -37.08 78.11 2.44
C ASP A 335 -36.76 77.52 3.83
N SER A 336 -35.60 77.97 4.31
CA SER A 336 -35.03 78.05 5.63
C SER A 336 -34.29 76.84 6.18
N SER A 337 -33.05 76.95 6.18
CA SER A 337 -32.05 77.50 7.10
C SER A 337 -31.49 76.56 8.15
N GLN A 338 -30.20 76.64 8.20
CA GLN A 338 -29.29 76.63 9.39
C GLN A 338 -29.04 75.32 10.10
N ASP A 339 -27.93 75.05 10.54
CA ASP A 339 -26.53 75.56 10.64
C ASP A 339 -25.58 74.46 11.03
N GLU A 340 -24.41 74.73 10.76
CA GLU A 340 -23.08 74.76 11.30
C GLU A 340 -22.43 73.43 11.48
N ALA A 341 -21.27 73.31 11.06
CA ALA A 341 -19.95 73.88 11.08
C ALA A 341 -18.90 72.95 11.70
N ALA A 342 -17.79 72.95 10.99
CA ALA A 342 -16.42 72.80 11.43
C ALA A 342 -15.99 71.42 11.98
N ASP A 343 -14.85 70.90 11.78
CA ASP A 343 -13.58 71.44 11.30
C ASP A 343 -12.64 70.31 10.91
N SER A 344 -11.82 70.56 9.96
CA SER A 344 -10.45 70.16 9.69
C SER A 344 -9.83 68.92 10.33
N SER A 345 -9.17 68.13 9.62
CA SER A 345 -7.81 68.33 9.14
C SER A 345 -7.22 67.11 8.45
N LYS A 346 -6.46 67.43 7.48
CA LYS A 346 -5.54 66.59 6.67
C LYS A 346 -4.75 65.52 7.39
N SER A 347 -4.59 64.38 6.75
CA SER A 347 -3.27 63.94 6.34
C SER A 347 -3.33 62.79 5.33
N ASN A 348 -2.46 62.90 4.34
CA ASN A 348 -2.13 61.93 3.32
C ASN A 348 -1.51 60.67 3.90
N SER A 349 -1.88 59.51 3.38
CA SER A 349 -0.85 58.61 2.90
C SER A 349 -1.42 57.49 2.03
N LEU A 350 -0.67 57.21 1.01
CA LEU A 350 -0.81 56.13 0.06
C LEU A 350 -0.81 54.78 0.76
N ALA A 351 -1.75 53.94 0.42
CA ALA A 351 -1.53 52.50 0.43
C ALA A 351 -2.53 51.76 -0.44
N SER A 352 -1.99 51.07 -1.35
CA SER A 352 -2.43 49.97 -2.18
C SER A 352 -3.79 49.36 -1.91
N GLN A 353 -4.57 49.38 -2.92
CA GLN A 353 -5.82 48.66 -3.11
C GLN A 353 -5.57 47.17 -3.20
N GLN A 354 -6.19 46.40 -2.30
CA GLN A 354 -6.62 45.05 -2.62
C GLN A 354 -8.13 44.98 -2.40
N SER A 355 -8.82 44.95 -3.51
CA SER A 355 -10.27 44.83 -3.57
C SER A 355 -10.65 43.36 -3.27
N THR A 356 -11.25 43.11 -2.14
CA THR A 356 -12.05 41.90 -1.93
C THR A 356 -13.48 42.15 -2.42
N GLN A 357 -13.79 41.64 -3.60
CA GLN A 357 -15.16 41.61 -4.10
C GLN A 357 -15.85 40.35 -3.55
N SER A 358 -16.91 40.60 -2.80
CA SER A 358 -17.89 39.58 -2.46
C SER A 358 -18.74 39.27 -3.70
N ILE A 359 -18.69 38.07 -4.17
CA ILE A 359 -19.48 37.54 -5.28
C ILE A 359 -20.80 37.04 -4.71
N SER A 360 -21.87 37.74 -5.00
CA SER A 360 -23.23 37.22 -4.85
C SER A 360 -23.62 36.48 -6.15
N CYS A 361 -23.72 35.18 -6.06
CA CYS A 361 -24.16 34.34 -7.18
C CYS A 361 -25.67 34.39 -7.32
N VAL A 362 -26.13 34.88 -8.44
CA VAL A 362 -27.52 34.72 -8.90
C VAL A 362 -27.55 33.46 -9.78
N SER A 363 -28.28 32.47 -9.35
CA SER A 363 -28.53 31.26 -10.09
C SER A 363 -29.49 31.49 -11.25
N THR A 364 -29.02 31.14 -12.47
CA THR A 364 -29.91 30.91 -13.59
C THR A 364 -29.97 29.41 -13.90
N SER A 365 -31.21 28.96 -13.88
CA SER A 365 -31.60 27.58 -14.13
C SER A 365 -31.28 27.10 -15.54
N SER A 366 -30.71 25.89 -15.66
CA SER A 366 -30.95 25.03 -16.81
C SER A 366 -31.46 23.67 -16.31
N ARG A 367 -32.57 23.27 -16.89
CA ARG A 367 -33.36 22.09 -16.61
C ARG A 367 -32.61 20.81 -16.80
N SER A 368 -32.67 19.92 -15.82
CA SER A 368 -32.95 18.52 -16.07
C SER A 368 -33.75 17.95 -14.89
N SER A 369 -34.80 17.30 -15.25
CA SER A 369 -35.88 16.77 -14.47
C SER A 369 -35.49 15.75 -13.41
N SER A 370 -36.14 15.95 -12.28
CA SER A 370 -36.52 15.05 -11.20
C SER A 370 -35.85 15.35 -9.88
N MET A 371 -36.55 16.18 -9.12
CA MET A 371 -36.68 16.21 -7.65
C MET A 371 -37.58 17.39 -7.23
N ASN A 372 -38.84 17.35 -7.63
CA ASN A 372 -39.87 18.17 -7.02
C ASN A 372 -40.37 17.50 -5.75
N SER A 373 -39.89 17.88 -4.61
CA SER A 373 -40.65 17.78 -3.33
C SER A 373 -40.01 18.48 -2.13
N LEU A 374 -38.96 19.28 -2.30
CA LEU A 374 -38.31 19.96 -1.17
C LEU A 374 -38.16 21.48 -1.34
N GLN A 375 -38.62 22.06 -2.43
CA GLN A 375 -38.46 23.48 -2.69
C GLN A 375 -39.67 24.34 -2.21
N GLY A 376 -40.75 23.71 -1.75
CA GLY A 376 -41.96 24.43 -1.28
C GLY A 376 -41.95 24.86 0.19
N ALA A 377 -41.06 24.29 1.02
CA ALA A 377 -41.10 24.56 2.47
C ALA A 377 -40.05 25.58 2.96
N MET A 378 -39.04 25.92 2.15
CA MET A 378 -37.99 26.83 2.61
C MET A 378 -38.20 28.32 2.36
N THR A 379 -39.15 28.70 1.50
CA THR A 379 -39.38 30.10 1.15
C THR A 379 -40.33 30.83 2.08
N GLU A 380 -41.17 30.11 2.81
CA GLU A 380 -42.12 30.75 3.76
C GLU A 380 -41.54 30.96 5.17
N GLU A 381 -40.62 30.13 5.63
CA GLU A 381 -40.03 30.32 6.98
C GLU A 381 -39.01 31.44 7.07
N VAL A 382 -38.35 31.81 5.98
CA VAL A 382 -37.38 32.92 5.94
C VAL A 382 -38.12 34.28 5.91
N ILE A 383 -39.34 34.32 5.44
CA ILE A 383 -40.14 35.56 5.35
C ILE A 383 -40.82 35.89 6.69
N ASN A 384 -41.03 34.90 7.56
CA ASN A 384 -41.67 35.16 8.85
C ASN A 384 -40.76 35.75 9.94
N PHE A 385 -39.50 35.97 9.68
CA PHE A 385 -38.57 36.61 10.62
C PHE A 385 -38.58 38.14 10.63
N SER A 386 -39.40 38.80 9.78
CA SER A 386 -39.38 40.26 9.57
C SER A 386 -40.71 40.99 9.85
N ARG A 387 -41.65 40.43 10.58
CA ARG A 387 -42.83 41.21 10.99
C ARG A 387 -42.80 41.50 12.49
N PRO A 388 -42.56 42.72 12.93
CA PRO A 388 -42.97 43.12 14.28
C PRO A 388 -44.47 43.40 14.28
N ASP A 389 -45.22 42.65 15.11
CA ASP A 389 -46.60 42.92 15.39
C ASP A 389 -46.80 44.38 15.91
N ARG A 390 -47.60 45.13 15.20
CA ARG A 390 -48.19 46.37 15.67
C ARG A 390 -49.48 46.01 16.38
N SER A 391 -49.42 45.86 17.69
CA SER A 391 -50.54 46.21 18.55
C SER A 391 -50.09 46.41 20.00
N GLY A 392 -50.20 47.61 20.42
CA GLY A 392 -50.55 48.29 21.64
C GLY A 392 -50.12 47.78 23.00
N ALA A 393 -49.59 48.76 23.71
CA ALA A 393 -49.74 48.99 25.16
C ALA A 393 -48.78 48.15 26.06
N SER A 394 -47.79 48.91 26.53
CA SER A 394 -47.26 48.96 27.88
C SER A 394 -47.66 47.83 28.86
N LYS A 395 -46.70 46.99 29.23
CA LYS A 395 -46.46 46.61 30.65
C LYS A 395 -44.96 46.36 30.88
N MET A 396 -44.46 47.04 31.90
CA MET A 396 -43.12 46.79 32.46
C MET A 396 -43.09 45.41 33.09
N GLY A 397 -41.90 44.76 33.00
CA GLY A 397 -41.44 43.74 33.91
C GLY A 397 -41.34 42.36 33.33
N GLU A 398 -40.14 41.98 32.80
CA GLU A 398 -39.38 40.84 33.24
C GLU A 398 -38.09 40.72 32.41
N PRO A 399 -36.89 40.52 32.98
CA PRO A 399 -35.67 40.28 32.22
C PRO A 399 -35.54 38.79 31.95
N GLY A 400 -35.82 38.34 30.72
CA GLY A 400 -35.79 36.91 30.40
C GLY A 400 -35.98 36.54 28.93
N SER A 401 -35.70 37.44 28.00
CA SER A 401 -35.52 37.06 26.61
C SER A 401 -34.03 36.69 26.40
N HIS A 402 -33.68 35.43 26.60
CA HIS A 402 -32.37 34.92 26.16
C HIS A 402 -32.24 35.08 24.67
N ASN A 403 -31.61 36.20 24.27
CA ASN A 403 -31.20 36.39 22.89
C ASN A 403 -30.28 35.24 22.47
N PHE A 404 -30.64 34.54 21.41
CA PHE A 404 -29.79 33.54 20.78
C PHE A 404 -28.41 34.13 20.54
N ALA A 405 -27.41 33.65 21.30
CA ALA A 405 -26.06 34.15 21.19
C ALA A 405 -25.26 33.25 20.24
N THR A 406 -24.76 33.83 19.17
CA THR A 406 -23.89 33.16 18.21
C THR A 406 -22.75 34.11 17.81
N ILE A 407 -21.61 33.57 17.41
CA ILE A 407 -20.52 34.32 16.78
C ILE A 407 -20.59 34.23 15.26
N ARG A 408 -21.65 33.66 14.69
CA ARG A 408 -21.88 33.55 13.24
C ARG A 408 -22.81 34.63 12.75
N THR A 409 -22.52 35.21 11.59
CA THR A 409 -23.46 36.07 10.87
C THR A 409 -24.41 35.21 10.01
N THR A 410 -25.59 35.72 9.71
CA THR A 410 -26.55 35.08 8.79
C THR A 410 -25.93 34.81 7.42
N SER A 411 -25.05 35.69 6.93
CA SER A 411 -24.37 35.54 5.65
C SER A 411 -23.32 34.40 5.66
N ILE A 412 -22.67 34.12 6.81
CA ILE A 412 -21.72 33.03 6.96
C ILE A 412 -22.46 31.69 6.88
N VAL A 413 -23.59 31.54 7.56
CA VAL A 413 -24.43 30.35 7.52
C VAL A 413 -24.91 30.08 6.10
N THR A 414 -25.41 31.09 5.38
CA THR A 414 -25.84 30.96 3.97
C THR A 414 -24.69 30.57 3.05
N LYS A 415 -23.50 31.14 3.25
CA LYS A 415 -22.29 30.81 2.48
C LYS A 415 -21.85 29.38 2.72
N GLN A 416 -21.89 28.91 3.97
CA GLN A 416 -21.55 27.51 4.30
C GLN A 416 -22.48 26.49 3.66
N ILE A 417 -23.77 26.81 3.55
CA ILE A 417 -24.75 25.96 2.85
C ILE A 417 -24.40 25.89 1.35
N GLN A 418 -24.01 26.99 0.71
CA GLN A 418 -23.59 27.01 -0.70
C GLN A 418 -22.23 26.28 -0.92
N GLU A 419 -21.28 26.46 0.00
CA GLU A 419 -19.97 25.76 -0.05
C GLU A 419 -20.12 24.25 0.16
N HIS A 420 -21.14 23.80 0.89
CA HIS A 420 -21.41 22.38 1.07
C HIS A 420 -21.81 21.70 -0.25
N GLU A 421 -22.58 22.37 -1.12
CA GLU A 421 -22.92 21.84 -2.45
C GLU A 421 -21.66 21.64 -3.30
N HIS A 422 -20.73 22.60 -3.25
CA HIS A 422 -19.45 22.51 -3.96
C HIS A 422 -18.50 21.44 -3.39
N SER A 423 -18.53 21.25 -2.08
CA SER A 423 -17.76 20.19 -1.38
C SER A 423 -18.21 18.78 -1.76
N ASN A 424 -19.44 18.58 -2.23
CA ASN A 424 -19.94 17.26 -2.59
C ASN A 424 -19.26 16.68 -3.84
N GLU A 425 -18.91 17.50 -4.83
CA GLU A 425 -18.18 17.06 -6.02
C GLU A 425 -16.78 16.55 -5.65
N LEU A 426 -16.09 17.26 -4.76
CA LEU A 426 -14.77 16.86 -4.26
C LEU A 426 -14.85 15.54 -3.48
N LYS A 427 -15.87 15.38 -2.62
CA LYS A 427 -16.14 14.13 -1.89
C LYS A 427 -16.40 12.96 -2.84
N GLU A 428 -17.10 13.19 -3.95
CA GLU A 428 -17.37 12.15 -4.94
C GLU A 428 -16.10 11.72 -5.69
N GLN A 429 -15.22 12.66 -6.03
CA GLN A 429 -13.89 12.36 -6.61
C GLN A 429 -13.05 11.53 -5.64
N PHE A 430 -12.98 11.89 -4.36
CA PHE A 430 -12.30 11.12 -3.34
C PHE A 430 -12.92 9.73 -3.12
N ALA A 431 -14.24 9.63 -3.11
CA ALA A 431 -14.94 8.35 -2.99
C ALA A 431 -14.65 7.43 -4.19
N GLY A 432 -14.58 8.00 -5.39
CA GLY A 432 -14.18 7.29 -6.61
C GLY A 432 -12.76 6.74 -6.51
N TYR A 433 -11.83 7.57 -6.07
CA TYR A 433 -10.42 7.21 -5.87
C TYR A 433 -10.26 6.12 -4.79
N LYS A 434 -10.94 6.26 -3.65
CA LYS A 434 -10.96 5.25 -2.57
C LYS A 434 -11.53 3.91 -3.04
N ARG A 435 -12.60 3.91 -3.85
CA ARG A 435 -13.16 2.68 -4.45
C ARG A 435 -12.17 1.98 -5.36
N MET A 436 -11.48 2.75 -6.22
CA MET A 436 -10.46 2.22 -7.12
C MET A 436 -9.32 1.55 -6.35
N ARG A 437 -8.80 2.16 -5.28
CA ARG A 437 -7.74 1.57 -4.44
C ARG A 437 -8.19 0.31 -3.70
N LYS A 438 -9.39 0.34 -3.09
CA LYS A 438 -9.96 -0.84 -2.42
C LYS A 438 -10.11 -2.02 -3.39
N GLN A 439 -10.50 -1.74 -4.62
CA GLN A 439 -10.59 -2.76 -5.68
C GLN A 439 -9.21 -3.31 -6.04
N HIS A 440 -8.20 -2.44 -6.15
CA HIS A 440 -6.82 -2.86 -6.42
C HIS A 440 -6.26 -3.75 -5.31
N GLN A 441 -6.39 -3.32 -4.06
CA GLN A 441 -5.94 -4.10 -2.90
C GLN A 441 -6.60 -5.50 -2.86
N LYS A 442 -7.91 -5.57 -3.18
CA LYS A 442 -8.61 -6.84 -3.31
C LYS A 442 -8.04 -7.70 -4.43
N GLN A 443 -7.69 -7.11 -5.57
CA GLN A 443 -7.07 -7.83 -6.69
C GLN A 443 -5.67 -8.34 -6.34
N LEU A 444 -4.83 -7.52 -5.66
CA LEU A 444 -3.52 -7.95 -5.16
C LEU A 444 -3.65 -9.15 -4.23
N GLN A 445 -4.51 -9.06 -3.23
CA GLN A 445 -4.74 -10.13 -2.28
C GLN A 445 -5.26 -11.43 -2.95
N GLN A 446 -6.12 -11.31 -3.96
CA GLN A 446 -6.59 -12.46 -4.74
C GLN A 446 -5.45 -13.13 -5.52
N VAL A 447 -4.57 -12.33 -6.12
CA VAL A 447 -3.41 -12.82 -6.86
C VAL A 447 -2.40 -13.48 -5.91
N GLU A 448 -2.10 -12.89 -4.77
CA GLU A 448 -1.22 -13.47 -3.74
C GLU A 448 -1.76 -14.80 -3.19
N THR A 449 -3.06 -14.85 -2.88
CA THR A 449 -3.69 -16.09 -2.40
C THR A 449 -3.63 -17.19 -3.47
N LYS A 450 -3.93 -16.84 -4.72
CA LYS A 450 -3.83 -17.78 -5.85
C LYS A 450 -2.41 -18.32 -5.99
N TYR A 451 -1.40 -17.45 -5.92
CA TYR A 451 0.00 -17.88 -6.06
C TYR A 451 0.50 -18.71 -4.89
N SER A 452 0.06 -18.40 -3.68
CA SER A 452 0.35 -19.25 -2.51
C SER A 452 -0.20 -20.67 -2.71
N THR A 453 -1.41 -20.80 -3.27
CA THR A 453 -2.02 -22.10 -3.57
C THR A 453 -1.27 -22.82 -4.70
N GLU A 454 -0.98 -22.13 -5.81
CA GLU A 454 -0.21 -22.70 -6.94
C GLU A 454 1.18 -23.17 -6.51
N MET A 455 1.85 -22.43 -5.61
CA MET A 455 3.17 -22.80 -5.08
C MET A 455 3.11 -24.06 -4.21
N GLU A 456 2.09 -24.15 -3.36
CA GLU A 456 1.90 -25.34 -2.52
C GLU A 456 1.56 -26.59 -3.34
N GLU A 457 0.68 -26.48 -4.35
CA GLU A 457 0.38 -27.56 -5.28
C GLU A 457 1.62 -27.99 -6.08
N HIS A 458 2.41 -27.02 -6.54
CA HIS A 458 3.66 -27.27 -7.24
C HIS A 458 4.66 -28.05 -6.35
N LYS A 459 4.85 -27.63 -5.11
CA LYS A 459 5.71 -28.30 -4.14
C LYS A 459 5.27 -29.74 -3.89
N GLN A 460 3.98 -29.96 -3.63
CA GLN A 460 3.42 -31.29 -3.41
C GLN A 460 3.63 -32.22 -4.63
N LYS A 461 3.51 -31.67 -5.84
CA LYS A 461 3.78 -32.41 -7.08
C LYS A 461 5.23 -32.85 -7.17
N LEU A 462 6.17 -31.94 -6.90
CA LEU A 462 7.60 -32.23 -6.94
C LEU A 462 8.02 -33.22 -5.85
N ASP A 463 7.51 -33.07 -4.64
CA ASP A 463 7.76 -34.00 -3.52
C ASP A 463 7.25 -35.41 -3.85
N LYS A 464 6.07 -35.52 -4.47
CA LYS A 464 5.52 -36.79 -4.90
C LYS A 464 6.36 -37.46 -6.02
N GLU A 465 6.82 -36.69 -6.98
CA GLU A 465 7.71 -37.16 -8.05
C GLU A 465 9.01 -37.70 -7.46
N TYR A 466 9.62 -36.95 -6.55
CA TYR A 466 10.84 -37.34 -5.84
C TYR A 466 10.66 -38.65 -5.08
N GLU A 467 9.63 -38.75 -4.26
CA GLU A 467 9.36 -39.96 -3.45
C GLU A 467 9.05 -41.18 -4.32
N THR A 468 8.29 -41.00 -5.41
CA THR A 468 8.00 -42.09 -6.35
C THR A 468 9.27 -42.62 -7.02
N THR A 469 10.16 -41.72 -7.47
CA THR A 469 11.45 -42.10 -8.08
C THR A 469 12.34 -42.82 -7.10
N ARG A 470 12.43 -42.32 -5.88
CA ARG A 470 13.20 -42.94 -4.80
C ARG A 470 12.72 -44.35 -4.46
N GLN A 471 11.41 -44.56 -4.40
CA GLN A 471 10.81 -45.90 -4.19
C GLN A 471 11.13 -46.84 -5.35
N CYS A 472 11.07 -46.36 -6.61
CA CYS A 472 11.47 -47.17 -7.78
C CYS A 472 12.93 -47.57 -7.70
N PHE A 473 13.83 -46.66 -7.32
CA PHE A 473 15.25 -46.95 -7.15
C PHE A 473 15.54 -48.00 -6.05
N MET A 474 14.82 -47.89 -4.91
CA MET A 474 14.92 -48.90 -3.84
C MET A 474 14.49 -50.29 -4.30
N ILE A 475 13.34 -50.39 -5.00
CA ILE A 475 12.84 -51.62 -5.57
C ILE A 475 13.83 -52.25 -6.55
N ASP A 476 14.43 -51.43 -7.40
CA ASP A 476 15.41 -51.91 -8.40
C ASP A 476 16.72 -52.41 -7.77
N LEU A 477 17.22 -51.72 -6.76
CA LEU A 477 18.38 -52.17 -5.99
C LEU A 477 18.09 -53.49 -5.24
N GLU A 478 16.91 -53.62 -4.68
CA GLU A 478 16.47 -54.84 -3.98
C GLU A 478 16.36 -56.02 -4.96
N LYS A 479 15.84 -55.82 -6.15
CA LYS A 479 15.79 -56.82 -7.21
C LYS A 479 17.22 -57.26 -7.63
N LEU A 480 18.09 -56.27 -7.81
CA LEU A 480 19.50 -56.54 -8.16
C LEU A 480 20.20 -57.39 -7.08
N LYS A 481 20.05 -56.98 -5.80
CA LYS A 481 20.62 -57.74 -4.65
C LYS A 481 20.11 -59.18 -4.60
N ARG A 482 18.81 -59.40 -4.80
CA ARG A 482 18.25 -60.76 -4.85
C ARG A 482 18.85 -61.58 -6.00
N LYS A 483 18.97 -60.99 -7.18
CA LYS A 483 19.62 -61.65 -8.34
C LYS A 483 21.08 -62.02 -8.01
N MET A 484 21.84 -61.10 -7.41
CA MET A 484 23.23 -61.33 -7.03
C MET A 484 23.38 -62.50 -6.06
N ILE A 485 22.54 -62.58 -5.02
CA ILE A 485 22.52 -63.69 -4.07
C ILE A 485 22.23 -65.01 -4.80
N GLN A 486 21.26 -65.03 -5.69
CA GLN A 486 20.91 -66.21 -6.45
C GLN A 486 22.05 -66.68 -7.37
N ASP A 487 22.77 -65.74 -8.01
CA ASP A 487 23.88 -66.06 -8.89
C ASP A 487 25.07 -66.60 -8.11
N LEU A 488 25.35 -66.09 -6.92
CA LEU A 488 26.38 -66.64 -5.99
C LEU A 488 26.00 -68.03 -5.50
N GLU A 489 24.77 -68.25 -5.03
CA GLU A 489 24.30 -69.56 -4.59
C GLU A 489 24.32 -70.61 -5.71
N LYS A 490 23.89 -70.22 -6.93
CA LYS A 490 23.96 -71.06 -8.10
C LYS A 490 25.40 -71.47 -8.41
N ARG A 491 26.34 -70.51 -8.37
CA ARG A 491 27.76 -70.77 -8.58
C ARG A 491 28.29 -71.72 -7.54
N GLN A 492 27.95 -71.55 -6.27
CA GLN A 492 28.37 -72.42 -5.18
C GLN A 492 27.91 -73.87 -5.39
N LYS A 493 26.63 -74.06 -5.81
CA LYS A 493 26.06 -75.39 -6.14
C LYS A 493 26.84 -76.07 -7.25
N ILE A 494 27.10 -75.32 -8.35
CA ILE A 494 27.88 -75.85 -9.49
C ILE A 494 29.30 -76.27 -9.02
N ASN A 495 29.96 -75.45 -8.19
CA ASN A 495 31.28 -75.77 -7.66
C ASN A 495 31.24 -77.00 -6.81
N GLN A 496 30.29 -77.22 -5.95
CA GLN A 496 30.11 -78.43 -5.14
C GLN A 496 29.88 -79.68 -6.01
N GLU A 497 29.11 -79.59 -7.06
CA GLU A 497 28.85 -80.71 -7.99
C GLU A 497 30.12 -81.04 -8.79
N GLN A 498 30.91 -80.05 -9.21
CA GLN A 498 32.11 -80.24 -9.95
C GLN A 498 33.22 -80.86 -9.05
N GLU A 499 33.29 -80.44 -7.78
CA GLU A 499 34.16 -81.04 -6.77
C GLU A 499 33.86 -82.55 -6.57
N LYS A 500 32.57 -82.89 -6.41
CA LYS A 500 32.14 -84.28 -6.29
C LYS A 500 32.48 -85.10 -7.54
N LYS A 501 32.38 -84.53 -8.73
CA LYS A 501 32.74 -85.18 -9.98
C LYS A 501 34.27 -85.45 -10.06
N LEU A 502 35.08 -84.42 -9.73
CA LEU A 502 36.49 -84.51 -9.69
C LEU A 502 37.01 -85.58 -8.67
N THR A 503 36.42 -85.57 -7.49
CA THR A 503 36.72 -86.52 -6.43
C THR A 503 36.47 -88.00 -6.93
N LYS A 504 35.26 -88.18 -7.52
CA LYS A 504 34.98 -89.54 -8.10
C LYS A 504 35.89 -89.95 -9.22
N GLN A 505 36.30 -88.98 -10.04
CA GLN A 505 37.24 -89.27 -11.13
C GLN A 505 38.58 -89.66 -10.61
N ILE A 506 39.19 -88.92 -9.68
CA ILE A 506 40.50 -89.23 -9.07
C ILE A 506 40.39 -90.56 -8.36
N GLN A 507 39.33 -90.82 -7.60
CA GLN A 507 39.17 -92.13 -6.90
C GLN A 507 39.08 -93.31 -7.87
N SER A 508 38.38 -93.11 -9.04
CA SER A 508 38.31 -94.11 -10.06
C SER A 508 39.73 -94.43 -10.67
N ASP A 509 40.48 -93.40 -10.92
CA ASP A 509 41.80 -93.53 -11.50
C ASP A 509 42.81 -94.11 -10.48
N GLN A 510 42.80 -93.76 -9.22
CA GLN A 510 43.47 -94.39 -8.11
C GLN A 510 43.08 -95.83 -7.94
N GLU A 511 41.89 -96.19 -8.10
CA GLU A 511 41.45 -97.60 -8.02
C GLU A 511 42.02 -98.41 -9.21
N LYS A 512 42.10 -97.84 -10.42
CA LYS A 512 42.77 -98.44 -11.55
C LYS A 512 44.26 -98.65 -11.30
N GLU A 513 44.92 -97.58 -10.75
CA GLU A 513 46.31 -97.65 -10.38
C GLU A 513 46.59 -98.73 -9.32
N ARG A 514 45.72 -98.82 -8.30
CA ARG A 514 45.82 -99.88 -7.25
C ARG A 514 45.63 -101.24 -7.85
N LYS A 515 44.69 -101.43 -8.81
CA LYS A 515 44.53 -102.73 -9.54
C LYS A 515 45.80 -103.07 -10.32
N ASN A 516 46.38 -102.09 -11.02
CA ASN A 516 47.57 -102.30 -11.78
C ASN A 516 48.76 -102.60 -10.88
N PHE A 517 48.91 -101.84 -9.80
CA PHE A 517 49.91 -102.08 -8.77
C PHE A 517 49.85 -103.51 -8.16
N THR A 518 48.61 -103.90 -7.79
CA THR A 518 48.38 -105.23 -7.26
C THR A 518 48.69 -106.34 -8.28
N SER A 519 48.36 -106.06 -9.56
CA SER A 519 48.71 -106.99 -10.65
C SER A 519 50.19 -107.10 -10.83
N GLN A 520 50.86 -105.94 -10.78
CA GLN A 520 52.37 -105.93 -10.88
C GLN A 520 53.05 -106.63 -9.72
N GLN A 521 52.64 -106.44 -8.50
CA GLN A 521 53.11 -107.07 -7.31
C GLN A 521 52.94 -108.58 -7.39
N LYS A 522 51.76 -109.07 -7.93
CA LYS A 522 51.55 -110.49 -8.17
C LYS A 522 52.50 -111.07 -9.16
N LYS A 523 52.84 -110.32 -10.21
CA LYS A 523 53.80 -110.72 -11.23
C LYS A 523 55.25 -110.83 -10.59
N GLU A 524 55.66 -109.74 -9.89
CA GLU A 524 56.91 -109.72 -9.15
C GLU A 524 57.04 -110.85 -8.16
N TYR A 525 55.97 -111.14 -7.43
CA TYR A 525 55.94 -112.26 -6.51
C TYR A 525 56.15 -113.60 -7.23
N LYS A 526 55.51 -113.85 -8.38
CA LYS A 526 55.71 -115.05 -9.15
C LYS A 526 57.17 -115.14 -9.71
N LEU A 527 57.77 -114.07 -10.21
CA LEU A 527 59.04 -113.96 -10.72
C LEU A 527 60.10 -114.29 -9.59
N ASN A 528 59.98 -113.57 -8.44
CA ASN A 528 60.79 -113.84 -7.28
C ASN A 528 60.70 -115.31 -6.77
N LYS A 529 59.48 -115.80 -6.75
CA LYS A 529 59.28 -117.25 -6.36
C LYS A 529 59.94 -118.23 -7.33
N GLU A 530 59.91 -117.95 -8.61
CA GLU A 530 60.65 -118.72 -9.64
C GLU A 530 62.15 -118.54 -9.56
N GLN A 531 62.69 -117.34 -9.29
CA GLN A 531 64.15 -117.14 -9.02
C GLN A 531 64.65 -117.88 -7.76
N ILE A 532 63.90 -117.87 -6.71
CA ILE A 532 64.22 -118.59 -5.47
C ILE A 532 64.27 -120.07 -5.76
N LYS A 533 63.28 -120.64 -6.48
CA LYS A 533 63.29 -122.03 -6.89
C LYS A 533 64.49 -122.37 -7.78
N LYS A 534 64.95 -121.46 -8.67
CA LYS A 534 66.20 -121.64 -9.46
C LYS A 534 67.51 -121.55 -8.67
N ASN A 535 67.55 -120.74 -7.67
CA ASN A 535 68.74 -120.49 -6.85
C ASN A 535 68.91 -121.45 -5.68
N ILE A 536 68.01 -122.43 -5.43
CA ILE A 536 68.05 -123.38 -4.43
C ILE A 536 68.57 -124.68 -5.03
N ASP A 537 69.85 -125.15 -4.63
CA ASP A 537 70.49 -126.31 -5.11
C ASP A 537 69.74 -127.63 -4.72
N SER A 538 69.75 -128.61 -5.63
CA SER A 538 69.00 -129.85 -5.51
C SER A 538 69.45 -130.71 -4.28
N ASN A 539 70.58 -130.38 -3.57
CA ASN A 539 71.10 -131.06 -2.41
C ASN A 539 70.68 -130.40 -1.01
N THR A 540 69.88 -129.21 -1.03
CA THR A 540 69.46 -128.60 0.28
C THR A 540 68.28 -129.35 0.92
N PRO A 541 68.38 -129.64 2.25
CA PRO A 541 67.33 -130.38 3.03
C PRO A 541 65.94 -129.74 2.84
N LYS A 542 64.93 -130.62 2.68
CA LYS A 542 63.54 -130.18 2.41
C LYS A 542 62.99 -129.12 3.37
N LYS A 543 63.38 -129.18 4.66
CA LYS A 543 62.98 -128.29 5.76
C LYS A 543 63.60 -126.85 5.57
N GLU A 544 64.90 -126.74 5.26
CA GLU A 544 65.55 -125.45 5.01
C GLU A 544 65.05 -124.78 3.78
N ARG A 545 64.59 -125.52 2.73
CA ARG A 545 64.03 -125.08 1.50
C ARG A 545 62.60 -124.48 1.80
N ASP A 546 61.79 -125.16 2.65
CA ASP A 546 60.47 -124.79 2.97
C ASP A 546 60.55 -123.55 3.94
N ASP A 547 61.50 -123.46 4.88
CA ASP A 547 61.81 -122.39 5.77
C ASP A 547 62.31 -121.10 4.95
N ALA A 548 63.23 -121.28 3.97
CA ALA A 548 63.72 -120.18 3.10
C ALA A 548 62.59 -119.65 2.23
N ILE A 549 61.70 -120.47 1.70
CA ILE A 549 60.47 -120.06 0.97
C ILE A 549 59.50 -119.36 1.91
N ARG A 550 59.32 -119.83 3.13
CA ARG A 550 58.46 -119.25 4.15
C ARG A 550 58.96 -117.93 4.60
N ASN A 551 60.26 -117.75 4.94
CA ASN A 551 60.84 -116.48 5.31
C ASN A 551 60.82 -115.47 4.19
N GLN A 552 61.07 -115.86 2.95
CA GLN A 552 60.92 -114.98 1.79
C GLN A 552 59.50 -114.55 1.52
N LYS A 553 58.56 -115.51 1.72
CA LYS A 553 57.14 -115.19 1.63
C LYS A 553 56.71 -114.18 2.65
N GLU A 554 57.12 -114.32 3.92
CA GLU A 554 56.84 -113.41 5.01
C GLU A 554 57.51 -112.03 4.75
N SER A 555 58.81 -112.04 4.36
CA SER A 555 59.46 -110.79 3.98
C SER A 555 58.81 -110.07 2.81
N MET A 556 58.41 -110.75 1.78
CA MET A 556 57.63 -110.21 0.65
C MET A 556 56.27 -109.67 1.04
N THR A 557 55.57 -110.41 1.97
CA THR A 557 54.28 -110.04 2.47
C THR A 557 54.36 -108.70 3.26
N VAL A 558 55.38 -108.56 4.14
CA VAL A 558 55.70 -107.38 4.86
C VAL A 558 56.07 -106.23 3.90
N ARG A 559 56.97 -106.43 2.93
CA ARG A 559 57.31 -105.43 1.90
C ARG A 559 56.11 -105.03 1.06
N GLN A 560 55.27 -106.00 0.71
CA GLN A 560 54.05 -105.70 -0.11
C GLN A 560 53.10 -104.84 0.72
N LYS A 561 52.90 -105.13 2.04
CA LYS A 561 52.06 -104.25 2.91
C LYS A 561 52.67 -102.87 3.07
N GLU A 562 53.98 -102.75 3.21
CA GLU A 562 54.67 -101.48 3.31
C GLU A 562 54.44 -100.62 2.00
N LEU A 563 54.59 -101.25 0.86
CA LEU A 563 54.37 -100.62 -0.44
C LEU A 563 52.91 -100.24 -0.72
N GLU A 564 51.94 -101.14 -0.28
CA GLU A 564 50.56 -100.84 -0.32
C GLU A 564 50.18 -99.60 0.56
N THR A 565 50.72 -99.62 1.82
CA THR A 565 50.53 -98.54 2.75
C THR A 565 51.10 -97.26 2.20
N ARG A 566 52.24 -97.31 1.54
CA ARG A 566 52.91 -96.15 0.91
C ARG A 566 52.11 -95.65 -0.31
N LEU A 567 51.58 -96.53 -1.12
CA LEU A 567 50.74 -96.19 -2.23
C LEU A 567 49.45 -95.56 -1.75
N ASP A 568 48.78 -96.16 -0.73
CA ASP A 568 47.57 -95.60 -0.12
C ASP A 568 47.81 -94.21 0.47
N GLN A 569 49.00 -94.00 1.12
CA GLN A 569 49.35 -92.70 1.64
C GLN A 569 49.63 -91.68 0.53
N GLN A 570 50.34 -92.07 -0.56
CA GLN A 570 50.59 -91.28 -1.73
C GLN A 570 49.28 -90.92 -2.44
N GLN A 571 48.33 -91.83 -2.58
CA GLN A 571 47.06 -91.66 -3.19
C GLN A 571 46.16 -90.69 -2.38
N LYS A 572 46.16 -90.82 -1.07
CA LYS A 572 45.49 -89.88 -0.17
C LYS A 572 46.04 -88.47 -0.29
N GLN A 573 47.33 -88.34 -0.29
CA GLN A 573 48.03 -87.06 -0.43
C GLN A 573 47.76 -86.43 -1.80
N SER A 574 47.76 -87.21 -2.87
CA SER A 574 47.54 -86.78 -4.20
C SER A 574 46.01 -86.33 -4.39
N LEU A 575 45.09 -87.13 -3.80
CA LEU A 575 43.70 -86.76 -3.80
C LEU A 575 43.43 -85.40 -3.09
N GLU A 576 44.00 -85.26 -1.88
CA GLU A 576 43.86 -84.02 -1.13
C GLU A 576 44.49 -82.84 -1.85
N TYR A 577 45.66 -83.02 -2.46
CA TYR A 577 46.34 -81.99 -3.23
C TYR A 577 45.48 -81.51 -4.40
N GLU A 578 44.93 -82.41 -5.21
CA GLU A 578 44.12 -82.05 -6.37
C GLU A 578 42.75 -81.44 -5.97
N ILE A 579 42.13 -81.89 -4.87
CA ILE A 579 40.90 -81.29 -4.33
C ILE A 579 41.24 -79.91 -3.82
N ARG A 580 42.30 -79.70 -3.07
CA ARG A 580 42.69 -78.37 -2.59
C ARG A 580 43.02 -77.41 -3.70
N LYS A 581 43.75 -77.84 -4.71
CA LYS A 581 44.04 -77.09 -5.90
C LYS A 581 42.72 -76.67 -6.61
N PHE A 582 41.77 -77.57 -6.71
CA PHE A 582 40.45 -77.25 -7.27
C PHE A 582 39.69 -76.24 -6.41
N ARG A 583 39.66 -76.46 -5.08
CA ARG A 583 38.98 -75.51 -4.15
C ARG A 583 39.57 -74.14 -4.23
N ARG A 584 40.93 -74.04 -4.22
CA ARG A 584 41.58 -72.71 -4.34
C ARG A 584 41.18 -71.97 -5.61
N ARG A 585 41.16 -72.64 -6.74
CA ARG A 585 40.72 -72.10 -8.01
C ARG A 585 39.24 -71.62 -7.95
N ARG A 586 38.38 -72.34 -7.29
CA ARG A 586 36.98 -72.00 -7.10
C ARG A 586 36.78 -70.83 -6.15
N TYR A 587 37.59 -70.72 -5.13
CA TYR A 587 37.61 -69.57 -4.27
C TYR A 587 37.97 -68.30 -5.09
N LEU A 588 38.99 -68.33 -5.85
CA LEU A 588 39.41 -67.20 -6.70
C LEU A 588 38.34 -66.82 -7.65
N GLN A 589 37.69 -67.75 -8.34
CA GLN A 589 36.57 -67.48 -9.22
C GLN A 589 35.36 -66.95 -8.49
N HIS A 590 35.09 -67.42 -7.30
CA HIS A 590 33.99 -66.94 -6.46
C HIS A 590 34.27 -65.47 -6.02
N HIS A 591 35.44 -65.18 -5.54
CA HIS A 591 35.85 -63.81 -5.17
C HIS A 591 35.79 -62.84 -6.35
N GLN A 592 36.19 -63.26 -7.52
CA GLN A 592 36.13 -62.47 -8.71
C GLN A 592 34.65 -62.13 -9.05
N LEU A 593 33.79 -63.13 -9.09
CA LEU A 593 32.35 -62.92 -9.31
C LEU A 593 31.75 -62.01 -8.26
N GLU A 594 32.07 -62.13 -6.99
CA GLU A 594 31.58 -61.28 -5.91
C GLU A 594 32.01 -59.82 -6.11
N GLN A 595 33.29 -59.58 -6.51
CA GLN A 595 33.80 -58.24 -6.85
C GLN A 595 33.06 -57.64 -8.06
N GLU A 596 32.79 -58.44 -9.09
CA GLU A 596 32.06 -57.99 -10.29
C GLU A 596 30.63 -57.57 -9.94
N LEU A 597 29.94 -58.41 -9.17
CA LEU A 597 28.60 -58.12 -8.69
C LEU A 597 28.54 -56.88 -7.77
N LEU A 598 29.52 -56.72 -6.86
CA LEU A 598 29.64 -55.54 -6.03
C LEU A 598 29.84 -54.29 -6.86
N ARG A 599 30.70 -54.33 -7.90
CA ARG A 599 30.87 -53.21 -8.81
C ARG A 599 29.62 -52.88 -9.58
N GLU A 600 28.85 -53.87 -10.01
CA GLU A 600 27.56 -53.65 -10.70
C GLU A 600 26.55 -52.95 -9.78
N GLU A 601 26.38 -53.39 -8.51
CA GLU A 601 25.54 -52.76 -7.52
C GLU A 601 25.94 -51.27 -7.29
N LEU A 602 27.23 -51.02 -7.08
CA LEU A 602 27.76 -49.69 -6.80
C LEU A 602 27.58 -48.75 -8.01
N SER A 603 27.84 -49.26 -9.24
CA SER A 603 27.62 -48.50 -10.48
C SER A 603 26.15 -48.14 -10.68
N LYS A 604 25.24 -49.08 -10.38
CA LYS A 604 23.78 -48.80 -10.45
C LYS A 604 23.36 -47.73 -9.45
N ARG A 605 23.85 -47.82 -8.21
CA ARG A 605 23.58 -46.84 -7.17
C ARG A 605 24.14 -45.46 -7.51
N GLN A 606 25.34 -45.40 -8.12
CA GLN A 606 25.92 -44.14 -8.62
C GLN A 606 25.07 -43.51 -9.72
N ALA A 607 24.55 -44.30 -10.65
CA ALA A 607 23.67 -43.84 -11.70
C ALA A 607 22.35 -43.30 -11.12
N GLN A 608 21.78 -43.96 -10.13
CA GLN A 608 20.56 -43.49 -9.42
C GLN A 608 20.81 -42.18 -8.69
N LEU A 609 21.92 -42.03 -7.95
CA LEU A 609 22.27 -40.78 -7.26
C LEU A 609 22.39 -39.62 -8.26
N LYS A 610 23.04 -39.87 -9.40
CA LYS A 610 23.15 -38.84 -10.46
C LYS A 610 21.76 -38.43 -11.02
N GLU A 611 20.86 -39.39 -11.17
CA GLU A 611 19.48 -39.09 -11.66
C GLU A 611 18.66 -38.35 -10.59
N GLU A 612 18.82 -38.68 -9.30
CA GLU A 612 18.23 -37.93 -8.19
C GLU A 612 18.71 -36.46 -8.19
N HIS A 613 20.00 -36.25 -8.35
CA HIS A 613 20.58 -34.88 -8.44
C HIS A 613 20.07 -34.15 -9.64
N ASN A 614 19.99 -34.74 -10.82
CA ASN A 614 19.44 -34.12 -12.03
C ASN A 614 17.94 -33.74 -11.83
N MET A 615 17.19 -34.59 -11.17
CA MET A 615 15.81 -34.31 -10.85
C MET A 615 15.66 -33.12 -9.88
N LEU A 616 16.45 -33.05 -8.83
CA LEU A 616 16.45 -31.95 -7.88
C LEU A 616 16.82 -30.61 -8.57
N LEU A 617 17.75 -30.61 -9.51
CA LEU A 617 18.07 -29.41 -10.30
C LEU A 617 16.90 -29.00 -11.22
N ARG A 618 16.20 -29.94 -11.85
CA ARG A 618 14.99 -29.66 -12.64
C ARG A 618 13.86 -29.11 -11.75
N HIS A 619 13.68 -29.65 -10.56
CA HIS A 619 12.71 -29.15 -9.58
C HIS A 619 13.03 -27.72 -9.14
N HIS A 620 14.29 -27.42 -8.88
CA HIS A 620 14.75 -26.08 -8.55
C HIS A 620 14.45 -25.09 -9.69
N GLU A 621 14.76 -25.44 -10.93
CA GLU A 621 14.51 -24.58 -12.09
C GLU A 621 13.00 -24.34 -12.33
N SER A 622 12.19 -25.37 -12.24
CA SER A 622 10.72 -25.25 -12.37
C SER A 622 10.12 -24.36 -11.28
N THR A 623 10.64 -24.46 -10.04
CA THR A 623 10.22 -23.59 -8.93
C THR A 623 10.65 -22.14 -9.18
N ARG A 624 11.89 -21.93 -9.66
CA ARG A 624 12.38 -20.59 -10.05
C ARG A 624 11.50 -19.95 -11.10
N GLU A 625 11.17 -20.65 -12.17
CA GLU A 625 10.30 -20.15 -13.25
C GLU A 625 8.93 -19.71 -12.70
N LEU A 626 8.35 -20.49 -11.80
CA LEU A 626 7.06 -20.17 -11.18
C LEU A 626 7.17 -18.91 -10.29
N GLU A 627 8.21 -18.79 -9.46
CA GLU A 627 8.44 -17.61 -8.60
C GLU A 627 8.62 -16.33 -9.43
N PHE A 628 9.40 -16.37 -10.52
CA PHE A 628 9.58 -15.22 -11.42
C PHE A 628 8.28 -14.84 -12.13
N LYS A 629 7.52 -15.81 -12.60
CA LYS A 629 6.21 -15.58 -13.21
C LYS A 629 5.23 -14.91 -12.24
N HIS A 630 5.24 -15.33 -10.98
CA HIS A 630 4.43 -14.72 -9.93
C HIS A 630 4.82 -13.26 -9.69
N LEU A 631 6.12 -13.00 -9.53
CA LEU A 631 6.63 -11.63 -9.35
C LEU A 631 6.26 -10.73 -10.52
N GLU A 632 6.44 -11.19 -11.75
CA GLU A 632 6.10 -10.43 -12.95
C GLU A 632 4.61 -10.08 -13.02
N CYS A 633 3.73 -11.02 -12.67
CA CYS A 633 2.29 -10.78 -12.65
C CYS A 633 1.89 -9.75 -11.59
N LEU A 634 2.49 -9.79 -10.40
CA LEU A 634 2.27 -8.79 -9.35
C LEU A 634 2.74 -7.40 -9.80
N GLN A 635 3.92 -7.31 -10.40
CA GLN A 635 4.48 -6.07 -10.91
C GLN A 635 3.62 -5.48 -12.02
N ARG A 636 3.16 -6.30 -12.99
CA ARG A 636 2.21 -5.86 -14.04
C ARG A 636 0.90 -5.33 -13.45
N LEU A 637 0.34 -5.99 -12.45
CA LEU A 637 -0.89 -5.53 -11.79
C LEU A 637 -0.70 -4.18 -11.11
N ARG A 638 0.45 -3.96 -10.45
CA ARG A 638 0.80 -2.67 -9.83
C ARG A 638 0.97 -1.57 -10.88
N ASP A 639 1.65 -1.87 -11.98
CA ASP A 639 1.82 -0.93 -13.10
C ASP A 639 0.50 -0.53 -13.76
N ASP A 640 -0.39 -1.48 -13.99
CA ASP A 640 -1.70 -1.20 -14.59
C ASP A 640 -2.59 -0.38 -13.66
N HIS A 641 -2.48 -0.59 -12.36
CA HIS A 641 -3.14 0.24 -11.38
C HIS A 641 -2.58 1.67 -11.40
N LEU A 642 -1.26 1.83 -11.40
CA LEU A 642 -0.59 3.13 -11.45
C LEU A 642 -1.00 3.91 -12.72
N LYS A 643 -1.06 3.25 -13.87
CA LYS A 643 -1.56 3.88 -15.11
C LYS A 643 -2.99 4.39 -15.00
N LYS A 644 -3.89 3.58 -14.41
CA LYS A 644 -5.28 3.96 -14.16
C LYS A 644 -5.38 5.13 -13.19
N GLN A 645 -4.59 5.12 -12.13
CA GLN A 645 -4.51 6.19 -11.16
C GLN A 645 -4.08 7.49 -11.83
N HIS A 646 -2.94 7.50 -12.54
CA HIS A 646 -2.43 8.67 -13.26
C HIS A 646 -3.41 9.22 -14.31
N HIS A 647 -4.14 8.33 -14.98
CA HIS A 647 -5.19 8.76 -15.92
C HIS A 647 -6.34 9.48 -15.20
N THR A 648 -6.83 8.92 -14.08
CA THR A 648 -7.90 9.52 -13.28
C THR A 648 -7.49 10.89 -12.72
N GLU A 649 -6.27 11.00 -12.22
CA GLU A 649 -5.72 12.26 -11.69
C GLU A 649 -5.66 13.35 -12.77
N ARG A 650 -5.16 13.03 -13.96
CA ARG A 650 -5.12 13.98 -15.10
C ARG A 650 -6.51 14.40 -15.53
N GLN A 651 -7.45 13.47 -15.57
CA GLN A 651 -8.84 13.78 -15.93
C GLN A 651 -9.49 14.70 -14.91
N ASN A 652 -9.26 14.46 -13.62
CA ASN A 652 -9.75 15.32 -12.53
C ASN A 652 -9.15 16.73 -12.63
N GLN A 653 -7.85 16.85 -12.94
CA GLN A 653 -7.21 18.16 -13.15
C GLN A 653 -7.78 18.90 -14.36
N GLN A 654 -8.02 18.21 -15.47
CA GLN A 654 -8.65 18.80 -16.65
C GLN A 654 -10.07 19.31 -16.35
N ASN A 655 -10.87 18.53 -15.64
CA ASN A 655 -12.22 18.94 -15.24
C ASN A 655 -12.20 20.18 -14.32
N TYR A 656 -11.24 20.22 -13.38
CA TYR A 656 -11.01 21.37 -12.54
C TYR A 656 -10.64 22.62 -13.35
N ASN A 657 -9.70 22.50 -14.29
CA ASN A 657 -9.26 23.60 -15.16
C ASN A 657 -10.43 24.18 -15.95
N LEU A 658 -11.23 23.31 -16.58
CA LEU A 658 -12.42 23.73 -17.33
C LEU A 658 -13.41 24.47 -16.45
N LYS A 659 -13.64 24.00 -15.23
CA LYS A 659 -14.55 24.65 -14.28
C LYS A 659 -14.02 26.00 -13.83
N ALA A 660 -12.74 26.11 -13.50
CA ALA A 660 -12.09 27.36 -13.10
C ALA A 660 -12.20 28.43 -14.21
N GLU A 661 -11.98 28.05 -15.46
CA GLU A 661 -12.17 28.95 -16.62
C GLU A 661 -13.63 29.37 -16.78
N GLN A 662 -14.58 28.44 -16.62
CA GLN A 662 -16.02 28.78 -16.72
C GLN A 662 -16.44 29.75 -15.61
N ASP A 663 -15.96 29.56 -14.40
CA ASP A 663 -16.31 30.42 -13.27
C ASP A 663 -15.68 31.81 -13.42
N LEU A 664 -14.47 31.93 -13.97
CA LEU A 664 -13.87 33.22 -14.33
C LEU A 664 -14.69 33.92 -15.41
N ARG A 665 -15.12 33.21 -16.45
CA ARG A 665 -16.00 33.79 -17.51
C ARG A 665 -17.33 34.28 -16.94
N LYS A 666 -17.94 33.53 -15.98
CA LYS A 666 -19.17 33.99 -15.29
C LYS A 666 -18.91 35.24 -14.46
N LYS A 667 -17.78 35.33 -13.76
CA LYS A 667 -17.35 36.51 -13.02
C LYS A 667 -17.24 37.71 -13.95
N HIS A 668 -16.50 37.59 -15.05
CA HIS A 668 -16.31 38.65 -16.06
C HIS A 668 -17.64 39.10 -16.66
N ALA A 669 -18.54 38.15 -16.99
CA ALA A 669 -19.87 38.48 -17.51
C ALA A 669 -20.75 39.26 -16.48
N LEU A 670 -20.58 38.97 -15.19
CA LEU A 670 -21.28 39.70 -14.13
C LEU A 670 -20.71 41.10 -13.95
N GLU A 671 -19.40 41.28 -13.99
CA GLU A 671 -18.71 42.57 -13.93
C GLU A 671 -19.12 43.47 -15.08
N GLN A 672 -19.19 42.94 -16.32
CA GLN A 672 -19.67 43.67 -17.49
C GLN A 672 -21.13 44.12 -17.34
N LYS A 673 -22.00 43.29 -16.72
CA LYS A 673 -23.40 43.68 -16.43
C LYS A 673 -23.53 44.75 -15.35
N GLN A 674 -22.61 44.83 -14.41
CA GLN A 674 -22.62 45.83 -13.33
C GLN A 674 -21.95 47.14 -13.72
N GLN A 675 -21.06 47.16 -14.70
CA GLN A 675 -20.33 48.33 -15.18
C GLN A 675 -21.24 49.51 -15.56
N PRO A 676 -22.38 49.33 -16.27
CA PRO A 676 -23.26 50.45 -16.62
C PRO A 676 -23.80 51.20 -15.40
N ARG A 677 -24.04 50.52 -14.26
CA ARG A 677 -24.48 51.19 -13.02
C ARG A 677 -23.37 52.05 -12.41
N SER A 678 -22.15 51.59 -12.43
CA SER A 678 -20.96 52.35 -11.96
C SER A 678 -20.69 53.54 -12.87
N LEU A 679 -20.80 53.36 -14.17
CA LEU A 679 -20.62 54.46 -15.17
C LEU A 679 -21.66 55.56 -15.00
N ARG A 680 -22.96 55.24 -14.78
CA ARG A 680 -23.98 56.22 -14.49
C ARG A 680 -23.69 57.07 -13.25
N GLN A 681 -23.13 56.47 -12.18
CA GLN A 681 -22.75 57.25 -10.98
C GLN A 681 -21.64 58.25 -11.28
N LYS A 682 -20.64 57.87 -12.07
CA LYS A 682 -19.55 58.76 -12.47
C LYS A 682 -20.03 59.85 -13.44
N GLU A 683 -20.89 59.49 -14.37
CA GLU A 683 -21.57 60.47 -15.26
C GLU A 683 -22.35 61.53 -14.47
N LEU A 684 -23.12 61.08 -13.47
CA LEU A 684 -23.83 61.99 -12.58
C LEU A 684 -22.89 62.95 -11.83
N LEU A 685 -21.71 62.52 -11.45
CA LEU A 685 -20.74 63.38 -10.81
C LEU A 685 -20.18 64.43 -11.76
N ILE A 686 -19.82 64.04 -12.98
CA ILE A 686 -19.36 64.97 -14.03
C ILE A 686 -20.49 65.94 -14.36
N ARG A 687 -21.71 65.49 -14.45
CA ARG A 687 -22.90 66.35 -14.71
C ARG A 687 -23.15 67.38 -13.60
N ARG A 688 -22.91 67.01 -12.32
CA ARG A 688 -22.98 68.01 -11.23
C ARG A 688 -21.87 69.05 -11.33
N GLN A 689 -20.67 68.66 -11.65
CA GLN A 689 -19.52 69.54 -11.84
C GLN A 689 -19.79 70.50 -12.99
N PHE A 690 -20.37 70.05 -14.11
CA PHE A 690 -20.82 70.88 -15.22
C PHE A 690 -21.89 71.91 -14.81
N HIS A 691 -22.94 71.47 -14.10
CA HIS A 691 -23.96 72.33 -13.57
C HIS A 691 -23.38 73.44 -12.69
N GLU A 692 -22.45 73.16 -11.84
CA GLU A 692 -21.80 74.17 -10.98
C GLU A 692 -20.92 75.10 -11.79
N ALA A 693 -20.24 74.63 -12.81
CA ALA A 693 -19.47 75.44 -13.73
C ALA A 693 -20.33 76.38 -14.50
N VAL A 694 -21.50 75.91 -15.04
CA VAL A 694 -22.50 76.77 -15.74
C VAL A 694 -23.08 77.80 -14.81
N LYS A 695 -23.43 77.44 -13.58
CA LYS A 695 -23.92 78.40 -12.56
C LYS A 695 -22.88 79.52 -12.28
N THR A 696 -21.60 79.09 -12.17
CA THR A 696 -20.52 80.06 -11.93
C THR A 696 -20.39 81.02 -13.09
N GLN A 697 -20.37 80.51 -14.35
CA GLN A 697 -20.31 81.31 -15.51
C GLN A 697 -21.51 82.30 -15.63
N GLN A 698 -22.77 81.83 -15.26
CA GLN A 698 -23.95 82.71 -15.24
C GLN A 698 -23.83 83.83 -14.22
N LYS A 699 -23.26 83.49 -12.95
CA LYS A 699 -23.02 84.54 -11.96
C LYS A 699 -21.98 85.56 -12.41
N GLN A 700 -20.88 85.15 -13.03
CA GLN A 700 -19.86 85.96 -13.56
C GLN A 700 -20.40 86.88 -14.70
N TYR A 701 -21.24 86.31 -15.58
CA TYR A 701 -21.85 87.10 -16.64
C TYR A 701 -22.84 88.16 -16.11
N LYS A 702 -23.66 87.78 -15.05
CA LYS A 702 -24.58 88.75 -14.43
C LYS A 702 -23.75 89.89 -13.79
N ALA A 703 -22.73 89.59 -13.00
CA ALA A 703 -21.93 90.62 -12.40
C ALA A 703 -21.21 91.52 -13.43
N LEU A 704 -20.64 90.95 -14.47
CA LEU A 704 -20.02 91.74 -15.55
C LEU A 704 -21.03 92.56 -16.33
N LYS A 705 -22.22 92.08 -16.61
CA LYS A 705 -23.34 92.80 -17.23
C LYS A 705 -23.77 94.01 -16.36
N ASP A 706 -23.98 93.78 -15.09
CA ASP A 706 -24.36 94.81 -14.13
C ASP A 706 -23.26 95.91 -14.04
N HIS A 707 -22.01 95.49 -14.07
CA HIS A 707 -20.86 96.41 -14.12
C HIS A 707 -20.88 97.27 -15.44
N ILE A 708 -21.07 96.63 -16.57
CA ILE A 708 -21.14 97.30 -17.84
C ILE A 708 -22.35 98.31 -17.87
N VAL A 709 -23.50 97.97 -17.37
CA VAL A 709 -24.62 98.83 -17.29
C VAL A 709 -24.35 100.04 -16.39
N ALA A 710 -23.56 99.89 -15.36
CA ALA A 710 -23.17 101.01 -14.45
C ALA A 710 -22.06 101.91 -14.98
N THR A 711 -21.12 101.37 -15.81
CA THR A 711 -19.90 102.14 -16.23
C THR A 711 -19.91 102.62 -17.69
N THR A 712 -20.88 102.19 -18.57
CA THR A 712 -20.88 102.52 -20.02
C THR A 712 -21.96 103.54 -20.33
N PRO A 713 -21.73 104.56 -21.26
CA PRO A 713 -22.70 105.55 -21.69
C PRO A 713 -23.95 104.90 -22.29
N LYS A 714 -25.16 105.49 -22.08
CA LYS A 714 -26.47 104.89 -22.41
C LYS A 714 -26.64 104.50 -23.86
N ASN A 715 -25.98 105.20 -24.80
CA ASN A 715 -26.00 104.93 -26.26
C ASN A 715 -25.20 103.68 -26.68
N GLU A 716 -24.21 103.24 -25.93
CA GLU A 716 -23.29 102.12 -26.27
C GLU A 716 -23.64 100.85 -25.48
N VAL A 717 -24.36 100.98 -24.40
CA VAL A 717 -24.69 99.85 -23.53
C VAL A 717 -25.33 98.65 -24.28
N LYS A 718 -26.24 98.91 -25.23
CA LYS A 718 -26.87 97.85 -26.04
C LYS A 718 -25.88 97.03 -26.88
N VAL A 719 -24.91 97.70 -27.46
CA VAL A 719 -23.94 97.10 -28.36
C VAL A 719 -22.91 96.22 -27.54
N VAL A 720 -22.44 96.81 -26.45
CA VAL A 720 -21.53 96.11 -25.57
C VAL A 720 -22.17 94.92 -24.85
N ALA A 721 -23.45 95.11 -24.42
CA ALA A 721 -24.23 94.01 -23.81
C ALA A 721 -24.48 92.88 -24.83
N LYS A 722 -24.69 93.18 -26.12
CA LYS A 722 -24.80 92.14 -27.14
C LYS A 722 -23.53 91.34 -27.34
N LYS A 723 -22.43 92.04 -27.44
CA LYS A 723 -21.08 91.36 -27.51
C LYS A 723 -20.82 90.48 -26.31
N LEU A 724 -21.08 90.95 -25.12
CA LEU A 724 -20.92 90.17 -23.89
C LEU A 724 -21.84 88.93 -23.88
N LYS A 725 -23.06 89.00 -24.39
CA LYS A 725 -23.95 87.88 -24.53
C LYS A 725 -23.43 86.87 -25.55
N GLU A 726 -22.91 87.32 -26.67
CA GLU A 726 -22.27 86.48 -27.68
C GLU A 726 -21.04 85.76 -27.13
N GLU A 727 -20.22 86.46 -26.34
CA GLU A 727 -19.09 85.86 -25.67
C GLU A 727 -19.48 84.82 -24.59
N GLN A 728 -20.52 85.10 -23.80
CA GLN A 728 -21.08 84.12 -22.88
C GLN A 728 -21.56 82.88 -23.61
N MET A 729 -22.29 83.01 -24.69
CA MET A 729 -22.77 81.90 -25.50
C MET A 729 -21.61 81.02 -25.98
N ARG A 730 -20.54 81.71 -26.50
CA ARG A 730 -19.29 80.92 -26.86
C ARG A 730 -18.68 80.17 -25.69
N LYS A 731 -18.55 80.78 -24.49
CA LYS A 731 -17.98 80.14 -23.30
C LYS A 731 -18.86 79.01 -22.86
N LEU A 732 -20.17 79.08 -22.90
CA LEU A 732 -21.11 78.02 -22.56
C LEU A 732 -21.03 76.88 -23.60
N ALA A 733 -20.84 77.17 -24.89
CA ALA A 733 -20.65 76.12 -25.92
C ALA A 733 -19.35 75.35 -25.70
N ILE A 734 -18.24 76.08 -25.47
CA ILE A 734 -16.95 75.41 -25.13
C ILE A 734 -17.06 74.52 -23.86
N LEU A 735 -17.76 74.99 -22.80
CA LEU A 735 -17.99 74.22 -21.59
C LEU A 735 -18.84 73.00 -21.87
N GLY A 736 -19.83 73.05 -22.78
CA GLY A 736 -20.61 71.92 -23.23
C GLY A 736 -19.82 70.89 -23.98
N GLU A 737 -18.93 71.29 -24.90
CA GLU A 737 -18.00 70.38 -25.59
C GLU A 737 -17.02 69.68 -24.63
N GLN A 738 -16.46 70.47 -23.68
CA GLN A 738 -15.59 69.87 -22.64
C GLN A 738 -16.31 68.85 -21.76
N TYR A 739 -17.60 69.06 -21.46
CA TYR A 739 -18.44 68.13 -20.75
C TYR A 739 -18.66 66.83 -21.53
N GLU A 740 -19.04 66.92 -22.79
CA GLU A 740 -19.22 65.72 -23.65
C GLU A 740 -17.91 64.96 -23.85
N GLN A 741 -16.82 65.69 -24.07
CA GLN A 741 -15.49 65.07 -24.17
C GLN A 741 -15.09 64.33 -22.89
N SER A 742 -15.28 64.94 -21.70
CA SER A 742 -14.99 64.37 -20.43
C SER A 742 -15.78 63.07 -20.14
N ILE A 743 -17.03 62.98 -20.58
CA ILE A 743 -17.85 61.76 -20.48
C ILE A 743 -17.30 60.71 -21.43
N ALA A 744 -17.02 61.07 -22.69
CA ALA A 744 -16.49 60.12 -23.67
C ALA A 744 -15.12 59.51 -23.21
N GLU A 745 -14.22 60.34 -22.72
CA GLU A 745 -12.92 59.91 -22.19
C GLU A 745 -13.09 59.00 -20.96
N MET A 746 -13.99 59.38 -20.04
CA MET A 746 -14.28 58.56 -18.85
C MET A 746 -14.82 57.19 -19.25
N LEU A 747 -15.74 57.10 -20.19
CA LEU A 747 -16.32 55.84 -20.66
C LEU A 747 -15.27 54.95 -21.32
N GLN A 748 -14.47 55.54 -22.21
CA GLN A 748 -13.40 54.84 -22.91
C GLN A 748 -12.34 54.30 -21.91
N GLN A 749 -11.89 55.15 -21.01
CA GLN A 749 -10.89 54.78 -20.01
C GLN A 749 -11.38 53.66 -19.07
N GLN A 750 -12.64 53.69 -18.66
CA GLN A 750 -13.20 52.67 -17.78
C GLN A 750 -13.41 51.33 -18.50
N ASN A 751 -13.78 51.32 -19.78
CA ASN A 751 -13.88 50.13 -20.59
C ASN A 751 -12.52 49.50 -20.78
N MET A 752 -11.49 50.27 -21.19
CA MET A 752 -10.12 49.75 -21.33
C MET A 752 -9.57 49.15 -20.03
N ARG A 753 -9.77 49.85 -18.90
CA ARG A 753 -9.33 49.33 -17.60
C ARG A 753 -9.98 48.01 -17.19
N LEU A 754 -11.26 47.82 -17.52
CA LEU A 754 -11.97 46.58 -17.25
C LEU A 754 -11.44 45.44 -18.14
N ASP A 755 -11.30 45.73 -19.44
CA ASP A 755 -10.81 44.74 -20.41
C ASP A 755 -9.38 44.32 -20.08
N ASP A 756 -8.49 45.27 -19.77
CA ASP A 756 -7.12 45.00 -19.36
C ASP A 756 -7.06 44.17 -18.06
N SER A 757 -7.93 44.47 -17.08
CA SER A 757 -8.01 43.70 -15.83
C SER A 757 -8.48 42.27 -16.08
N GLN A 758 -9.51 42.09 -16.94
CA GLN A 758 -10.06 40.77 -17.27
C GLN A 758 -9.07 39.93 -18.07
N LEU A 759 -8.33 40.54 -19.00
CA LEU A 759 -7.23 39.84 -19.73
C LEU A 759 -6.10 39.42 -18.81
N ALA A 760 -5.69 40.28 -17.87
CA ALA A 760 -4.67 39.96 -16.90
C ALA A 760 -5.08 38.77 -15.98
N GLU A 761 -6.31 38.78 -15.47
CA GLU A 761 -6.87 37.69 -14.66
C GLU A 761 -6.95 36.38 -15.45
N GLU A 762 -7.36 36.44 -16.73
CA GLU A 762 -7.38 35.24 -17.58
C GLU A 762 -5.98 34.67 -17.82
N HIS A 763 -5.02 35.53 -18.09
CA HIS A 763 -3.62 35.13 -18.28
C HIS A 763 -3.04 34.51 -17.02
N GLU A 764 -3.23 35.13 -15.87
CA GLU A 764 -2.78 34.62 -14.58
C GLU A 764 -3.40 33.23 -14.24
N LEU A 765 -4.73 33.10 -14.48
CA LEU A 765 -5.40 31.82 -14.31
C LEU A 765 -4.79 30.72 -15.19
N LYS A 766 -4.62 30.97 -16.49
CA LYS A 766 -4.07 30.02 -17.46
C LYS A 766 -2.65 29.62 -17.08
N GLN A 767 -1.81 30.57 -16.70
CA GLN A 767 -0.43 30.29 -16.27
C GLN A 767 -0.42 29.41 -15.02
N ARG A 768 -1.24 29.69 -14.02
CA ARG A 768 -1.37 28.89 -12.80
C ARG A 768 -1.86 27.46 -13.10
N LEU A 769 -2.90 27.31 -13.91
CA LEU A 769 -3.45 26.00 -14.28
C LEU A 769 -2.43 25.15 -15.06
N GLN A 770 -1.63 25.80 -15.92
CA GLN A 770 -0.55 25.13 -16.65
C GLN A 770 0.56 24.65 -15.70
N GLN A 771 0.98 25.50 -14.76
CA GLN A 771 1.96 25.12 -13.72
C GLN A 771 1.47 23.93 -12.87
N GLU A 772 0.20 23.93 -12.47
CA GLU A 772 -0.38 22.82 -11.72
C GLU A 772 -0.34 21.50 -12.52
N LEU A 773 -0.63 21.56 -13.82
CA LEU A 773 -0.58 20.38 -14.69
C LEU A 773 0.85 19.86 -14.85
N GLU A 774 1.82 20.74 -15.03
CA GLU A 774 3.24 20.38 -15.14
C GLU A 774 3.77 19.73 -13.85
N LEU A 775 3.39 20.26 -12.70
CA LEU A 775 3.73 19.68 -11.40
C LEU A 775 3.12 18.29 -11.20
N LEU A 776 1.85 18.11 -11.60
CA LEU A 776 1.21 16.79 -11.56
C LEU A 776 1.95 15.78 -12.46
N MET A 777 2.34 16.19 -13.67
CA MET A 777 3.07 15.32 -14.60
C MET A 777 4.47 14.97 -14.07
N ALA A 778 5.18 15.94 -13.48
CA ALA A 778 6.48 15.71 -12.85
C ALA A 778 6.37 14.71 -11.68
N TYR A 779 5.35 14.88 -10.84
CA TYR A 779 5.06 13.94 -9.75
C TYR A 779 4.78 12.52 -10.28
N GLN A 780 3.89 12.38 -11.27
CA GLN A 780 3.56 11.08 -11.87
C GLN A 780 4.80 10.38 -12.45
N SER A 781 5.70 11.16 -13.08
CA SER A 781 6.98 10.66 -13.58
C SER A 781 7.88 10.15 -12.47
N LYS A 782 7.97 10.89 -11.36
CA LYS A 782 8.75 10.48 -10.18
C LYS A 782 8.24 9.18 -9.57
N ILE A 783 6.92 9.06 -9.36
CA ILE A 783 6.30 7.83 -8.84
C ILE A 783 6.54 6.65 -9.76
N LYS A 784 6.42 6.85 -11.08
CA LYS A 784 6.73 5.79 -12.06
C LYS A 784 8.18 5.32 -11.94
N MET A 785 9.15 6.22 -11.84
CA MET A 785 10.57 5.89 -11.65
C MET A 785 10.81 5.14 -10.33
N GLN A 786 10.17 5.56 -9.25
CA GLN A 786 10.27 4.88 -7.95
C GLN A 786 9.71 3.46 -8.01
N THR A 787 8.54 3.28 -8.64
CA THR A 787 7.92 1.95 -8.84
C THR A 787 8.84 1.05 -9.66
N GLU A 788 9.41 1.56 -10.74
CA GLU A 788 10.33 0.82 -11.61
C GLU A 788 11.63 0.43 -10.87
N SER A 789 12.19 1.33 -10.06
CA SER A 789 13.33 1.04 -9.18
C SER A 789 12.98 -0.04 -8.14
N GLN A 790 11.80 0.03 -7.54
CA GLN A 790 11.33 -0.99 -6.58
C GLN A 790 11.16 -2.35 -7.26
N HIS A 791 10.58 -2.41 -8.46
CA HIS A 791 10.46 -3.64 -9.24
C HIS A 791 11.82 -4.27 -9.57
N GLN A 792 12.82 -3.44 -9.92
CA GLN A 792 14.19 -3.93 -10.14
C GLN A 792 14.81 -4.48 -8.86
N LYS A 793 14.60 -3.82 -7.73
CA LYS A 793 15.06 -4.29 -6.42
C LYS A 793 14.45 -5.64 -6.05
N GLU A 794 13.14 -5.80 -6.21
CA GLU A 794 12.43 -7.06 -5.95
C GLU A 794 12.94 -8.21 -6.83
N ARG A 795 13.16 -7.95 -8.14
CA ARG A 795 13.73 -8.93 -9.07
C ARG A 795 15.12 -9.36 -8.63
N ARG A 796 16.00 -8.41 -8.29
CA ARG A 796 17.36 -8.71 -7.81
C ARG A 796 17.34 -9.52 -6.52
N GLN A 797 16.50 -9.17 -5.56
CA GLN A 797 16.36 -9.93 -4.32
C GLN A 797 15.86 -11.37 -4.54
N LEU A 798 14.95 -11.56 -5.50
CA LEU A 798 14.50 -12.90 -5.88
C LEU A 798 15.64 -13.68 -6.54
N GLU A 799 16.39 -13.07 -7.44
CA GLU A 799 17.53 -13.67 -8.15
C GLU A 799 18.65 -14.09 -7.17
N GLU A 800 18.98 -13.25 -6.20
CA GLU A 800 19.92 -13.54 -5.12
C GLU A 800 19.46 -14.74 -4.27
N ARG A 801 18.19 -14.79 -3.87
CA ARG A 801 17.64 -15.91 -3.09
C ARG A 801 17.66 -17.22 -3.89
N VAL A 802 17.31 -17.18 -5.16
CA VAL A 802 17.30 -18.33 -6.06
C VAL A 802 18.73 -18.84 -6.29
N SER A 803 19.69 -17.94 -6.54
CA SER A 803 21.10 -18.27 -6.73
C SER A 803 21.71 -18.90 -5.48
N LEU A 804 21.43 -18.34 -4.30
CA LEU A 804 21.87 -18.91 -3.03
C LEU A 804 21.29 -20.32 -2.80
N ARG A 805 20.00 -20.50 -3.04
CA ARG A 805 19.33 -21.80 -2.91
C ARG A 805 19.91 -22.84 -3.87
N ARG A 806 20.24 -22.42 -5.10
CA ARG A 806 20.92 -23.29 -6.07
C ARG A 806 22.32 -23.69 -5.62
N ALA A 807 23.14 -22.75 -5.17
CA ALA A 807 24.48 -23.02 -4.68
C ALA A 807 24.48 -23.98 -3.49
N LEU A 808 23.55 -23.80 -2.55
CA LEU A 808 23.39 -24.73 -1.42
C LEU A 808 22.96 -26.13 -1.87
N LEU A 809 22.11 -26.24 -2.89
CA LEU A 809 21.71 -27.51 -3.46
C LEU A 809 22.88 -28.20 -4.15
N GLU A 810 23.66 -27.50 -4.98
CA GLU A 810 24.85 -28.00 -5.66
C GLU A 810 25.92 -28.45 -4.66
N GLN A 811 26.21 -27.69 -3.63
CA GLN A 811 27.10 -28.04 -2.55
C GLN A 811 26.67 -29.36 -1.85
N LYS A 812 25.38 -29.45 -1.51
CA LYS A 812 24.84 -30.68 -0.89
C LYS A 812 25.01 -31.90 -1.80
N MET A 813 24.78 -31.72 -3.10
CA MET A 813 24.95 -32.80 -4.09
C MET A 813 26.42 -33.24 -4.22
N GLU A 814 27.36 -32.29 -4.17
CA GLU A 814 28.81 -32.59 -4.15
C GLU A 814 29.19 -33.35 -2.88
N GLU A 815 28.72 -32.95 -1.72
CA GLU A 815 28.93 -33.62 -0.45
C GLU A 815 28.39 -35.07 -0.46
N GLU A 816 27.16 -35.26 -1.00
CA GLU A 816 26.55 -36.58 -1.16
C GLU A 816 27.31 -37.47 -2.13
N ALA A 817 27.80 -36.92 -3.26
CA ALA A 817 28.62 -37.64 -4.24
C ALA A 817 29.95 -38.06 -3.65
N ALA A 818 30.67 -37.15 -2.97
CA ALA A 818 31.94 -37.46 -2.31
C ALA A 818 31.79 -38.54 -1.21
N LYS A 819 30.74 -38.44 -0.41
CA LYS A 819 30.41 -39.45 0.61
C LYS A 819 30.13 -40.81 -0.02
N PHE A 820 29.46 -40.85 -1.14
CA PHE A 820 29.17 -42.08 -1.86
C PHE A 820 30.45 -42.67 -2.46
N GLU A 821 31.35 -41.87 -3.02
CA GLU A 821 32.67 -42.35 -3.52
C GLU A 821 33.51 -42.95 -2.40
N GLN A 822 33.51 -42.33 -1.23
CA GLN A 822 34.20 -42.90 -0.06
C GLN A 822 33.55 -44.23 0.40
N GLU A 823 32.22 -44.29 0.48
CA GLU A 823 31.48 -45.52 0.81
C GLU A 823 31.79 -46.64 -0.20
N GLN A 824 31.87 -46.30 -1.49
CA GLN A 824 32.23 -47.24 -2.58
C GLN A 824 33.62 -47.78 -2.38
N ALA A 825 34.62 -46.93 -2.16
CA ALA A 825 36.02 -47.33 -1.91
C ALA A 825 36.09 -48.21 -0.66
N ASP A 826 35.42 -47.85 0.40
CA ASP A 826 35.44 -48.64 1.66
C ASP A 826 34.75 -50.01 1.52
N ARG A 827 33.68 -50.11 0.75
CA ARG A 827 33.02 -51.41 0.49
C ARG A 827 33.87 -52.30 -0.35
N ILE A 828 34.53 -51.78 -1.37
CA ILE A 828 35.46 -52.55 -2.23
C ILE A 828 36.66 -53.03 -1.40
N ARG A 829 37.26 -52.14 -0.62
CA ARG A 829 38.40 -52.49 0.26
C ARG A 829 38.01 -53.58 1.26
N ARG A 830 36.91 -53.45 1.97
CA ARG A 830 36.42 -54.47 2.92
C ARG A 830 36.14 -55.81 2.26
N CYS A 831 35.63 -55.82 1.04
CA CYS A 831 35.44 -57.04 0.26
C CYS A 831 36.80 -57.71 -0.04
N GLN A 832 37.78 -56.94 -0.50
CA GLN A 832 39.14 -57.40 -0.80
C GLN A 832 39.89 -57.93 0.46
N GLU A 833 39.77 -57.14 1.56
CA GLU A 833 40.41 -57.58 2.86
C GLU A 833 39.84 -58.89 3.36
N ARG A 834 38.46 -59.02 3.30
CA ARG A 834 37.85 -60.30 3.68
C ARG A 834 38.29 -61.44 2.77
N GLN A 835 38.29 -61.23 1.46
CA GLN A 835 38.76 -62.27 0.51
C GLN A 835 40.22 -62.62 0.66
N ALA A 836 41.11 -61.69 0.96
CA ALA A 836 42.49 -61.95 1.31
C ALA A 836 42.62 -62.82 2.57
N HIS A 837 41.88 -62.48 3.62
CA HIS A 837 41.85 -63.24 4.86
C HIS A 837 41.37 -64.71 4.64
N GLU A 838 40.27 -64.87 3.87
CA GLU A 838 39.79 -66.23 3.51
C GLU A 838 40.80 -67.02 2.73
N MET A 839 41.60 -66.42 1.88
CA MET A 839 42.66 -67.05 1.15
C MET A 839 43.84 -67.36 2.06
N ASP A 840 44.26 -66.46 2.92
CA ASP A 840 45.33 -66.67 3.90
C ASP A 840 45.00 -67.85 4.86
N GLU A 841 43.73 -67.89 5.33
CA GLU A 841 43.24 -69.00 6.16
C GLU A 841 43.28 -70.32 5.41
N PHE A 842 42.84 -70.37 4.16
CA PHE A 842 42.91 -71.54 3.29
C PHE A 842 44.34 -71.95 3.04
N ASP A 843 45.27 -71.04 2.78
CA ASP A 843 46.71 -71.36 2.59
C ASP A 843 47.36 -71.80 3.85
N HIS A 844 47.01 -71.26 5.02
CA HIS A 844 47.49 -71.75 6.34
C HIS A 844 47.02 -73.19 6.63
N GLU A 845 45.73 -73.49 6.39
CA GLU A 845 45.24 -74.86 6.50
C GLU A 845 45.99 -75.84 5.55
N THR A 846 46.36 -75.37 4.34
CA THR A 846 47.13 -76.18 3.35
C THR A 846 48.51 -76.53 3.89
N VAL A 847 49.20 -75.59 4.52
CA VAL A 847 50.49 -75.81 5.15
C VAL A 847 50.39 -76.81 6.36
N GLN A 848 49.30 -76.66 7.16
CA GLN A 848 49.06 -77.64 8.27
C GLN A 848 48.86 -79.06 7.77
N LEU A 849 48.35 -79.24 6.52
CA LEU A 849 48.25 -80.56 5.90
C LEU A 849 49.61 -81.09 5.27
N GLY A 850 50.69 -80.31 5.44
CA GLY A 850 51.98 -80.68 4.95
C GLY A 850 52.16 -80.41 3.42
N MET A 851 51.43 -79.54 2.83
CA MET A 851 51.48 -79.17 1.39
C MET A 851 52.10 -77.80 1.24
N ASP A 852 52.88 -77.62 0.15
CA ASP A 852 53.41 -76.31 -0.19
C ASP A 852 52.31 -75.40 -0.77
N SER A 853 52.01 -74.39 -0.04
CA SER A 853 50.92 -73.41 -0.44
C SER A 853 51.32 -72.58 -1.65
N LEU A 854 52.65 -72.33 -1.83
CA LEU A 854 53.11 -71.51 -2.98
C LEU A 854 53.05 -72.34 -4.27
N GLU A 855 53.44 -73.60 -4.22
CA GLU A 855 53.34 -74.50 -5.37
C GLU A 855 51.89 -74.74 -5.78
N LEU A 856 51.00 -74.96 -4.81
CA LEU A 856 49.55 -75.12 -4.99
C LEU A 856 48.93 -73.84 -5.60
N ALA A 857 49.37 -72.65 -5.14
CA ALA A 857 48.95 -71.35 -5.69
C ALA A 857 49.32 -71.22 -7.16
N GLN A 858 50.60 -71.47 -7.50
CA GLN A 858 51.08 -71.40 -8.89
C GLN A 858 50.37 -72.46 -9.80
N ALA A 859 50.15 -73.66 -9.33
CA ALA A 859 49.46 -74.72 -10.05
C ALA A 859 47.93 -74.30 -10.30
N SER A 860 47.29 -73.71 -9.27
CA SER A 860 45.87 -73.25 -9.41
C SER A 860 45.72 -72.12 -10.39
N ILE A 861 46.68 -71.21 -10.53
CA ILE A 861 46.70 -70.12 -11.49
C ILE A 861 46.92 -70.62 -12.94
N ARG A 862 47.87 -71.59 -13.16
CA ARG A 862 48.08 -72.13 -14.49
C ARG A 862 46.80 -72.80 -15.07
N ASP A 863 46.16 -73.61 -14.24
CA ASP A 863 44.91 -74.28 -14.64
C ASP A 863 43.73 -73.30 -14.82
N ASN A 864 43.70 -72.15 -14.10
CA ASN A 864 42.66 -71.13 -14.27
C ASN A 864 42.77 -70.44 -15.65
N GLN A 865 43.98 -70.22 -16.19
CA GLN A 865 44.17 -69.62 -17.54
C GLN A 865 43.63 -70.52 -18.63
N TYR A 866 43.70 -71.85 -18.50
CA TYR A 866 43.13 -72.83 -19.47
C TYR A 866 41.58 -72.89 -19.39
N ASP A 867 40.97 -72.81 -18.23
CA ASP A 867 39.55 -72.83 -18.04
C ASP A 867 38.90 -71.55 -18.62
N ASP A 868 39.51 -70.34 -18.48
CA ASP A 868 39.02 -69.05 -18.95
C ASP A 868 39.00 -68.95 -20.50
N MET A 869 40.00 -69.62 -21.16
CA MET A 869 39.98 -69.74 -22.64
C MET A 869 38.85 -70.66 -23.12
N SER A 870 38.55 -71.73 -22.37
CA SER A 870 37.45 -72.68 -22.71
C SER A 870 36.06 -72.05 -22.50
N ILE A 871 35.85 -71.20 -21.50
CA ILE A 871 34.57 -70.55 -21.18
C ILE A 871 34.33 -69.41 -22.12
N ARG A 872 35.33 -68.63 -22.51
CA ARG A 872 35.15 -67.56 -23.53
C ARG A 872 34.73 -68.09 -24.89
N GLY A 873 35.23 -69.28 -25.30
CA GLY A 873 34.78 -69.99 -26.49
C GLY A 873 33.30 -70.40 -26.45
N SER A 874 32.71 -70.66 -25.27
CA SER A 874 31.33 -71.10 -25.09
C SER A 874 30.33 -69.97 -24.88
N MET A 875 30.77 -68.80 -24.37
CA MET A 875 29.88 -67.65 -24.19
C MET A 875 29.67 -66.80 -25.44
N ILE A 876 30.57 -66.82 -26.40
CA ILE A 876 30.40 -66.12 -27.65
C ILE A 876 29.25 -66.73 -28.50
N SER A 877 28.81 -67.94 -28.22
CA SER A 877 27.72 -68.58 -28.90
C SER A 877 26.31 -68.35 -28.32
N LEU A 878 26.23 -67.70 -27.10
CA LEU A 878 24.97 -67.48 -26.39
C LEU A 878 24.49 -66.01 -26.36
N THR A 879 25.32 -65.04 -26.83
CA THR A 879 24.92 -63.63 -26.86
C THR A 879 24.49 -63.12 -28.22
N ALA A 880 24.30 -63.95 -29.22
CA ALA A 880 23.88 -63.59 -30.56
C ALA A 880 22.37 -63.61 -30.79
N SER A 881 21.53 -63.77 -29.74
CA SER A 881 20.05 -63.79 -29.94
C SER A 881 19.36 -63.07 -28.80
N SER A 882 19.46 -61.75 -28.70
CA SER A 882 18.43 -60.80 -28.25
C SER A 882 18.98 -59.41 -28.08
N SER A 883 18.93 -58.54 -29.10
CA SER A 883 18.65 -57.11 -28.99
C SER A 883 18.57 -56.49 -30.38
N ASN A 884 17.37 -56.59 -30.95
CA ASN A 884 16.88 -55.62 -31.91
C ASN A 884 15.71 -54.87 -31.25
N SER A 885 15.99 -53.71 -30.74
CA SER A 885 14.98 -52.62 -30.66
C SER A 885 15.74 -51.31 -30.81
N SER A 886 15.69 -50.82 -32.05
CA SER A 886 16.16 -49.50 -32.48
C SER A 886 15.35 -48.42 -31.79
N PHE A 887 16.04 -47.49 -31.14
CA PHE A 887 15.53 -46.12 -30.91
C PHE A 887 16.38 -45.15 -31.71
N THR A 888 15.77 -44.59 -32.74
CA THR A 888 16.28 -43.50 -33.56
C THR A 888 16.24 -42.24 -32.74
N SER A 889 17.37 -41.62 -32.44
CA SER A 889 17.48 -40.24 -31.97
C SER A 889 17.58 -39.33 -33.21
N GLN A 890 16.57 -38.51 -33.39
CA GLN A 890 16.66 -37.38 -34.30
C GLN A 890 17.41 -36.23 -33.60
N HIS A 891 18.60 -35.92 -34.12
CA HIS A 891 19.24 -34.62 -33.94
C HIS A 891 18.54 -33.58 -34.82
N SER A 892 18.01 -32.54 -34.22
CA SER A 892 17.73 -31.30 -34.94
C SER A 892 18.65 -30.20 -34.41
N ASN A 893 19.60 -29.87 -35.29
CA ASN A 893 20.36 -28.62 -35.30
C ASN A 893 19.38 -27.42 -35.41
N SER A 894 19.52 -26.43 -34.55
CA SER A 894 19.17 -25.07 -34.93
C SER A 894 20.24 -24.10 -34.44
N GLN A 895 20.86 -23.54 -35.45
CA GLN A 895 21.83 -22.47 -35.37
C GLN A 895 21.21 -21.18 -34.82
N ALA A 896 22.07 -20.44 -34.17
CA ALA A 896 21.91 -19.07 -33.74
C ALA A 896 21.55 -18.10 -34.88
N TYR A 897 20.71 -17.10 -34.57
CA TYR A 897 20.81 -15.77 -35.14
C TYR A 897 20.72 -14.72 -34.07
N VAL A 898 21.73 -13.89 -34.03
CA VAL A 898 21.90 -12.63 -33.33
C VAL A 898 21.11 -11.55 -34.07
N SER A 899 20.31 -10.77 -33.40
CA SER A 899 20.23 -9.32 -33.52
C SER A 899 19.30 -8.75 -32.42
#